data_c1c06dbe3fa10490e5f7e8d4935f0356
#
_entry.id   c1c06dbe3fa10490e5f7e8d4935f0356
#
_cell.length_a   1.000
_cell.length_b   1.000
_cell.length_c   1.000
_cell.angle_alpha   90.00
_cell.angle_beta   90.00
_cell.angle_gamma   90.00
#
_symmetry.space_group_name_H-M   'P 1'
#
loop_
_entity.id
_entity.type
_entity.pdbx_description
1 polymer ?
#
loop_
_entity_poly.entity_id
_entity_poly.type
_entity_poly.pdbx_seq_one_letter_code
_entity_poly.pdbx_strand_id
1 'polypeptide(L)'
;MKNKSVESTILQALLTDRFCRCPKMYTAVLRRTGSTTTSTLRFMMLHQQLVLVFGISLARDIFAPRCYSEAQVAMYNSCNLTAIPPVPKNTMKFLLNFNYIREVNAFSFPLLEHLLHLEIGSQYVSPVIIGKEAFRNLPNLRVLDLGQNEILQLDLDAFVGLTSLTELRLFHNNLGASILEERYFQDLISLEKLHLSGNQITKLQPHSLFYNLTVLKSVNLEFNDISKLCESNLTSFQGKHFSFFSLHDTYLYKINETVWAKCPNPFRNITFNLLDVSHNGWSTERVQHFCTAIKGTPINTLSFSFHTMGSGFGYNNLKNPDDDTFTGLAKSDLRVLDISNGYIFSLNSLTFKSLGNLESLNLFRNKVNQIQRQAFFGLGKLMFLNLSSNLLGELYDYTFEGLHSVIYIDLQQNHIGMIGQKSFSKLVNLKGINLRDNAIKKLPSLPRLTYAFLGENKLMSVSDTAIAATYLELERNWLADLGDLYVIFQVPGVQYIFLKQNRFSYCEKSVTVTENNQLIFMDLGENMLQLVWERGSCLDVFRPLSKLQVLLLNNNYLNALPQGIFSGLISLEGLNLASNLLSHLSPGIFPKSLRHLNLSGNQLFSPEPEVFMSLRTLDITHNSYVCDCTLKSLLVWLNETNVTLAGSQFDRYCVYPPMLAGEPLSFLTHDCDEDELQQTLRFSVFIFTSTTLLMFSMAVIIFTRCRGICFVWYKTITKQLIDRHPPAAGTSEYKYDAYLCYSKNDFEWVQNSLLKRLDSQYFDKNRFTLCFEERDFMPGEEHINNIRDAIWNSRKTICIVTRQFLKDGWCVEAFNFAQSRYFSDLKDVLIMVVVGSLSQYQLMKHKPIRIYLQRSQYLRWPEDYQDIEWFLNNLSYQILKEKKVQRNVDGIELQTVATLSH
;
A
#
# COMPACT_ATOMS: atom_id res chain seq x y z
N MET A 1 18.68 -29.09 1.28
CA MET A 1 17.40 -29.44 1.91
C MET A 1 16.63 -28.26 2.50
N LYS A 2 17.19 -27.04 2.57
CA LYS A 2 16.47 -25.83 3.06
C LYS A 2 15.74 -25.01 1.96
N ASN A 3 15.98 -25.29 0.69
CA ASN A 3 15.33 -24.59 -0.43
C ASN A 3 13.94 -25.13 -0.80
N LYS A 4 13.65 -26.41 -0.50
CA LYS A 4 12.35 -27.00 -0.88
C LYS A 4 11.15 -26.51 -0.03
N SER A 5 11.39 -26.03 1.21
CA SER A 5 10.29 -25.55 2.07
C SER A 5 9.81 -24.14 1.73
N VAL A 6 10.68 -23.32 1.11
CA VAL A 6 10.33 -21.96 0.66
C VAL A 6 9.54 -22.00 -0.64
N GLU A 7 9.91 -22.93 -1.55
CA GLU A 7 9.20 -23.11 -2.82
C GLU A 7 7.75 -23.62 -2.63
N SER A 8 7.51 -24.56 -1.68
CA SER A 8 6.15 -25.04 -1.41
C SER A 8 5.26 -24.00 -0.75
N THR A 9 5.84 -23.09 0.03
CA THR A 9 5.09 -21.99 0.69
C THR A 9 4.73 -20.88 -0.32
N ILE A 10 5.58 -20.65 -1.30
CA ILE A 10 5.33 -19.70 -2.39
C ILE A 10 4.22 -20.22 -3.31
N LEU A 11 4.24 -21.52 -3.65
CA LEU A 11 3.21 -22.12 -4.52
C LEU A 11 1.82 -22.14 -3.84
N GLN A 12 1.75 -22.41 -2.55
CA GLN A 12 0.48 -22.42 -1.79
C GLN A 12 -0.09 -21.01 -1.59
N ALA A 13 0.78 -20.01 -1.47
CA ALA A 13 0.37 -18.62 -1.30
C ALA A 13 -0.13 -17.96 -2.62
N LEU A 14 0.33 -18.44 -3.77
CA LEU A 14 -0.03 -17.90 -5.10
C LEU A 14 -1.43 -18.31 -5.59
N LEU A 15 -2.05 -19.29 -4.97
CA LEU A 15 -3.37 -19.81 -5.38
C LEU A 15 -4.56 -19.24 -4.59
N THR A 16 -4.31 -18.45 -3.57
CA THR A 16 -5.37 -17.78 -2.81
C THR A 16 -5.22 -16.27 -2.91
N ASP A 17 -6.32 -15.57 -3.20
CA ASP A 17 -6.45 -14.10 -3.30
C ASP A 17 -6.03 -13.31 -2.02
N ARG A 18 -5.30 -13.95 -1.11
CA ARG A 18 -4.76 -13.33 0.11
C ARG A 18 -3.45 -12.55 -0.10
N PHE A 19 -2.96 -12.37 -1.31
CA PHE A 19 -1.75 -11.61 -1.62
C PHE A 19 -1.92 -10.08 -1.59
N CYS A 20 -3.14 -9.56 -1.39
CA CYS A 20 -3.33 -8.11 -1.19
C CYS A 20 -2.88 -7.58 0.19
N ARG A 21 -2.34 -8.41 1.09
CA ARG A 21 -1.83 -7.96 2.40
C ARG A 21 -0.64 -8.80 2.85
N CYS A 22 0.53 -8.55 2.32
CA CYS A 22 1.75 -8.99 3.01
C CYS A 22 2.93 -8.03 2.85
N PRO A 23 3.12 -7.15 3.82
CA PRO A 23 4.42 -6.56 4.13
C PRO A 23 5.04 -7.28 5.33
N LYS A 24 5.16 -8.61 5.35
CA LYS A 24 5.72 -9.30 6.53
C LYS A 24 7.20 -9.67 6.46
N MET A 25 7.86 -9.49 5.34
CA MET A 25 9.34 -9.62 5.28
C MET A 25 10.08 -8.30 5.48
N TYR A 26 9.41 -7.16 5.23
CA TYR A 26 9.97 -5.83 5.53
C TYR A 26 9.75 -5.38 6.98
N THR A 27 8.79 -5.95 7.69
CA THR A 27 8.38 -5.53 9.04
C THR A 27 9.25 -6.05 10.18
N ALA A 28 10.17 -6.97 9.95
CA ALA A 28 11.11 -7.38 11.00
C ALA A 28 12.21 -6.33 11.26
N VAL A 29 12.51 -5.45 10.29
CA VAL A 29 13.47 -4.35 10.42
C VAL A 29 12.75 -3.00 10.67
N LEU A 30 11.47 -2.82 10.23
CA LEU A 30 10.74 -1.55 10.29
C LEU A 30 9.73 -1.43 11.45
N ARG A 31 9.60 -2.42 12.34
CA ARG A 31 8.70 -2.31 13.51
C ARG A 31 9.24 -1.45 14.65
N ARG A 32 10.21 -0.56 14.42
CA ARG A 32 10.80 0.28 15.47
C ARG A 32 10.89 1.77 15.17
N THR A 33 10.18 2.33 14.23
CA THR A 33 10.16 3.78 14.06
C THR A 33 8.76 4.29 13.76
N GLY A 34 7.99 4.55 14.82
CA GLY A 34 6.78 5.37 14.73
C GLY A 34 7.02 6.65 15.54
N SER A 35 7.26 7.75 14.89
CA SER A 35 7.00 9.06 15.49
C SER A 35 6.50 10.04 14.45
N THR A 36 5.31 10.52 14.68
CA THR A 36 4.64 11.60 13.98
C THR A 36 4.62 12.84 14.86
N THR A 37 4.72 14.01 14.24
CA THR A 37 4.75 15.33 14.88
C THR A 37 3.59 15.56 15.86
N THR A 38 3.80 16.38 16.90
CA THR A 38 2.89 16.66 18.03
C THR A 38 1.47 17.11 17.65
N SER A 39 1.23 17.62 16.46
CA SER A 39 -0.13 17.94 15.96
C SER A 39 -0.86 16.72 15.40
N THR A 40 -0.14 15.79 14.79
CA THR A 40 -0.70 14.51 14.32
C THR A 40 -0.89 13.51 15.47
N LEU A 41 -0.07 13.60 16.53
CA LEU A 41 -0.28 12.81 17.75
C LEU A 41 -1.55 13.20 18.50
N ARG A 42 -1.89 14.50 18.58
CA ARG A 42 -3.19 14.93 19.14
C ARG A 42 -4.37 14.48 18.26
N PHE A 43 -4.21 14.47 16.95
CA PHE A 43 -5.26 13.99 16.04
C PHE A 43 -5.35 12.44 16.02
N MET A 44 -4.22 11.73 16.13
CA MET A 44 -4.22 10.27 16.26
C MET A 44 -4.67 9.81 17.66
N MET A 45 -4.34 10.52 18.74
CA MET A 45 -4.92 10.21 20.06
C MET A 45 -6.42 10.51 20.11
N LEU A 46 -6.92 11.59 19.48
CA LEU A 46 -8.36 11.82 19.35
C LEU A 46 -9.03 10.78 18.43
N HIS A 47 -8.35 10.35 17.34
CA HIS A 47 -8.87 9.32 16.47
C HIS A 47 -8.79 7.92 17.09
N GLN A 48 -7.72 7.60 17.85
CA GLN A 48 -7.67 6.39 18.67
C GLN A 48 -8.68 6.43 19.82
N GLN A 49 -8.92 7.57 20.45
CA GLN A 49 -9.98 7.70 21.43
C GLN A 49 -11.39 7.64 20.84
N LEU A 50 -11.61 8.18 19.61
CA LEU A 50 -12.90 8.06 18.91
C LEU A 50 -13.11 6.67 18.31
N VAL A 51 -12.08 6.02 17.78
CA VAL A 51 -12.15 4.60 17.35
C VAL A 51 -12.27 3.67 18.57
N LEU A 52 -11.66 4.01 19.71
CA LEU A 52 -11.90 3.32 21.00
C LEU A 52 -13.34 3.54 21.49
N VAL A 53 -13.90 4.74 21.42
CA VAL A 53 -15.24 5.02 21.94
C VAL A 53 -16.34 4.45 21.02
N PHE A 54 -16.20 4.46 19.70
CA PHE A 54 -17.17 3.86 18.76
C PHE A 54 -16.93 2.37 18.49
N GLY A 55 -15.67 1.91 18.52
CA GLY A 55 -15.35 0.48 18.51
C GLY A 55 -15.76 -0.25 19.80
N ILE A 56 -15.78 0.42 20.92
CA ILE A 56 -16.21 -0.13 22.23
C ILE A 56 -17.72 -0.35 22.28
N SER A 57 -18.55 0.38 21.51
CA SER A 57 -19.99 0.18 21.50
C SER A 57 -20.42 -1.06 20.68
N LEU A 58 -19.66 -1.44 19.64
CA LEU A 58 -19.95 -2.65 18.83
C LEU A 58 -19.11 -3.87 19.25
N ALA A 59 -18.01 -3.67 19.97
CA ALA A 59 -17.17 -4.74 20.49
C ALA A 59 -17.53 -5.19 21.93
N ARG A 60 -18.54 -4.56 22.55
CA ARG A 60 -18.96 -4.93 23.92
C ARG A 60 -19.47 -6.36 24.05
N ASP A 61 -19.94 -6.98 22.96
CA ASP A 61 -20.42 -8.35 23.00
C ASP A 61 -19.42 -9.40 22.50
N ILE A 62 -18.24 -8.98 21.95
CA ILE A 62 -17.22 -9.92 21.43
C ILE A 62 -15.97 -9.97 22.34
N PHE A 63 -15.69 -8.92 23.10
CA PHE A 63 -14.58 -8.83 24.06
C PHE A 63 -15.07 -8.45 25.46
N ALA A 64 -15.94 -9.26 26.06
CA ALA A 64 -16.08 -9.22 27.49
C ALA A 64 -14.72 -9.56 28.13
N PRO A 65 -14.19 -8.75 29.09
CA PRO A 65 -12.94 -9.07 29.76
C PRO A 65 -13.12 -10.44 30.44
N ARG A 66 -12.47 -11.47 29.90
CA ARG A 66 -12.48 -12.79 30.50
C ARG A 66 -11.48 -12.77 31.66
N CYS A 67 -11.97 -12.42 32.86
CA CYS A 67 -11.21 -12.52 34.08
C CYS A 67 -11.11 -14.00 34.47
N TYR A 68 -10.07 -14.67 34.02
CA TYR A 68 -9.89 -16.10 34.23
C TYR A 68 -8.45 -16.46 34.55
N SER A 69 -8.29 -17.57 35.24
CA SER A 69 -7.02 -18.24 35.43
C SER A 69 -7.15 -19.64 34.84
N GLU A 70 -6.43 -19.90 33.75
CA GLU A 70 -6.45 -21.18 33.08
C GLU A 70 -5.03 -21.70 32.85
N ALA A 71 -4.79 -22.93 33.24
CA ALA A 71 -3.50 -23.61 33.19
C ALA A 71 -2.39 -22.81 33.90
N GLN A 72 -1.52 -22.14 33.16
CA GLN A 72 -0.34 -21.40 33.65
C GLN A 72 -0.47 -19.87 33.49
N VAL A 73 -1.61 -19.38 32.97
CA VAL A 73 -1.83 -17.96 32.69
C VAL A 73 -3.04 -17.46 33.49
N ALA A 74 -2.82 -16.42 34.26
CA ALA A 74 -3.86 -15.68 34.98
C ALA A 74 -4.08 -14.34 34.27
N MET A 75 -5.22 -14.20 33.56
CA MET A 75 -5.56 -13.01 32.77
C MET A 75 -6.66 -12.22 33.46
N TYR A 76 -6.28 -11.12 34.06
CA TYR A 76 -7.16 -10.23 34.81
C TYR A 76 -7.05 -8.77 34.32
N ASN A 77 -6.73 -8.55 33.04
CA ASN A 77 -6.70 -7.22 32.46
C ASN A 77 -8.12 -6.65 32.37
N SER A 78 -8.30 -5.38 32.75
CA SER A 78 -9.60 -4.67 32.69
C SER A 78 -10.71 -5.34 33.51
N CYS A 79 -10.38 -5.93 34.66
CA CYS A 79 -11.32 -6.67 35.51
C CYS A 79 -11.89 -5.83 36.67
N ASN A 80 -11.66 -4.52 36.64
CA ASN A 80 -12.08 -3.59 37.69
C ASN A 80 -11.57 -3.97 39.09
N LEU A 81 -10.37 -4.57 39.19
CA LEU A 81 -9.78 -5.00 40.44
C LEU A 81 -9.20 -3.80 41.20
N THR A 82 -9.45 -3.75 42.50
CA THR A 82 -8.82 -2.82 43.47
C THR A 82 -7.71 -3.48 44.29
N ALA A 83 -7.63 -4.78 44.26
CA ALA A 83 -6.61 -5.60 44.95
C ALA A 83 -6.22 -6.80 44.05
N ILE A 84 -5.08 -7.39 44.36
CA ILE A 84 -4.56 -8.53 43.63
C ILE A 84 -5.38 -9.77 43.95
N PRO A 85 -5.99 -10.44 42.97
CA PRO A 85 -6.79 -11.63 43.20
C PRO A 85 -5.89 -12.87 43.46
N PRO A 86 -6.38 -13.86 44.22
CA PRO A 86 -5.67 -15.10 44.40
C PRO A 86 -5.59 -15.89 43.06
N VAL A 87 -4.42 -16.48 42.82
CA VAL A 87 -4.16 -17.28 41.61
C VAL A 87 -3.58 -18.65 41.99
N PRO A 88 -3.69 -19.67 41.13
CA PRO A 88 -3.09 -20.98 41.31
C PRO A 88 -1.56 -20.90 41.50
N LYS A 89 -0.99 -21.73 42.34
CA LYS A 89 0.47 -21.77 42.60
C LYS A 89 1.32 -22.07 41.36
N ASN A 90 0.77 -22.76 40.37
CA ASN A 90 1.45 -23.09 39.12
C ASN A 90 1.34 -22.01 38.05
N THR A 91 0.80 -20.81 38.38
CA THR A 91 0.74 -19.67 37.47
C THR A 91 2.13 -19.22 37.08
N MET A 92 2.39 -19.14 35.77
CA MET A 92 3.66 -18.66 35.20
C MET A 92 3.58 -17.22 34.69
N LYS A 93 2.39 -16.82 34.23
CA LYS A 93 2.16 -15.45 33.72
C LYS A 93 0.93 -14.86 34.38
N PHE A 94 1.07 -13.62 34.93
CA PHE A 94 0.00 -12.92 35.62
C PHE A 94 -0.15 -11.50 35.06
N LEU A 95 -1.33 -11.21 34.51
CA LEU A 95 -1.62 -9.94 33.83
C LEU A 95 -2.72 -9.19 34.58
N LEU A 96 -2.40 -8.00 35.07
CA LEU A 96 -3.25 -7.16 35.92
C LEU A 96 -3.39 -5.73 35.38
N ASN A 97 -3.08 -5.50 34.12
CA ASN A 97 -3.16 -4.17 33.50
C ASN A 97 -4.60 -3.65 33.45
N PHE A 98 -4.76 -2.33 33.41
CA PHE A 98 -6.05 -1.65 33.26
C PHE A 98 -7.05 -1.95 34.40
N ASN A 99 -6.56 -1.95 35.64
CA ASN A 99 -7.35 -2.12 36.85
C ASN A 99 -7.28 -0.87 37.74
N TYR A 100 -7.66 -0.99 38.99
CA TYR A 100 -7.67 0.08 40.01
C TYR A 100 -6.79 -0.29 41.20
N ILE A 101 -5.68 -1.02 40.98
CA ILE A 101 -4.74 -1.45 42.03
C ILE A 101 -3.88 -0.25 42.44
N ARG A 102 -4.13 0.29 43.59
CA ARG A 102 -3.44 1.47 44.10
C ARG A 102 -2.14 1.17 44.82
N GLU A 103 -2.08 0.06 45.53
CA GLU A 103 -0.93 -0.31 46.36
C GLU A 103 -0.55 -1.77 46.19
N VAL A 104 0.75 -2.02 46.10
CA VAL A 104 1.35 -3.37 46.13
C VAL A 104 2.40 -3.39 47.26
N ASN A 105 2.21 -4.25 48.24
CA ASN A 105 3.10 -4.37 49.39
C ASN A 105 3.54 -5.83 49.63
N ALA A 106 4.33 -6.08 50.68
CA ALA A 106 4.91 -7.39 50.98
C ALA A 106 3.89 -8.54 51.17
N PHE A 107 2.59 -8.21 51.38
CA PHE A 107 1.50 -9.18 51.60
C PHE A 107 0.58 -9.30 50.39
N SER A 108 0.81 -8.53 49.35
CA SER A 108 -0.07 -8.49 48.16
C SER A 108 -0.05 -9.80 47.36
N PHE A 109 1.06 -10.52 47.37
CA PHE A 109 1.21 -11.80 46.69
C PHE A 109 1.41 -12.95 47.68
N PRO A 110 0.77 -14.11 47.49
CA PRO A 110 1.18 -15.37 48.09
C PRO A 110 2.51 -15.83 47.47
N LEU A 111 3.14 -16.85 48.03
CA LEU A 111 4.35 -17.42 47.44
C LEU A 111 4.02 -18.11 46.10
N LEU A 112 4.55 -17.55 45.01
CA LEU A 112 4.35 -18.02 43.63
C LEU A 112 5.70 -18.40 43.00
N GLU A 113 6.20 -19.59 43.32
CA GLU A 113 7.51 -20.06 42.83
C GLU A 113 7.59 -20.25 41.32
N HIS A 114 6.45 -20.45 40.65
CA HIS A 114 6.40 -20.68 39.20
C HIS A 114 6.17 -19.41 38.40
N LEU A 115 5.89 -18.27 39.03
CA LEU A 115 5.60 -17.03 38.34
C LEU A 115 6.86 -16.47 37.69
N LEU A 116 6.81 -16.33 36.36
CA LEU A 116 7.92 -15.81 35.56
C LEU A 116 7.66 -14.43 35.00
N HIS A 117 6.38 -14.05 34.85
CA HIS A 117 5.99 -12.81 34.18
C HIS A 117 4.81 -12.17 34.92
N LEU A 118 4.99 -10.92 35.35
CA LEU A 118 3.98 -10.13 36.05
C LEU A 118 3.83 -8.77 35.37
N GLU A 119 2.58 -8.39 35.06
CA GLU A 119 2.24 -7.05 34.54
C GLU A 119 1.23 -6.37 35.46
N ILE A 120 1.57 -5.19 35.98
CA ILE A 120 0.71 -4.31 36.78
C ILE A 120 0.83 -2.87 36.22
N GLY A 121 0.71 -2.75 34.92
CA GLY A 121 0.79 -1.47 34.20
C GLY A 121 -0.58 -0.84 33.97
N SER A 122 -0.58 0.40 33.52
CA SER A 122 -1.78 1.11 33.04
C SER A 122 -2.94 1.08 34.05
N GLN A 123 -2.67 1.27 35.32
CA GLN A 123 -3.71 1.33 36.34
C GLN A 123 -4.53 2.62 36.20
N TYR A 124 -5.86 2.55 36.41
CA TYR A 124 -6.76 3.69 36.32
C TYR A 124 -6.75 4.58 37.58
N VAL A 125 -5.88 4.29 38.54
CA VAL A 125 -5.67 5.07 39.75
C VAL A 125 -4.25 5.67 39.78
N SER A 126 -4.12 6.87 40.28
CA SER A 126 -2.85 7.58 40.44
C SER A 126 -2.81 8.26 41.82
N PRO A 127 -1.70 8.16 42.57
CA PRO A 127 -0.50 7.35 42.31
C PRO A 127 -0.69 5.85 42.60
N VAL A 128 0.13 5.03 41.92
CA VAL A 128 0.34 3.62 42.26
C VAL A 128 1.55 3.50 43.17
N ILE A 129 1.40 2.84 44.29
CA ILE A 129 2.43 2.73 45.36
C ILE A 129 2.97 1.30 45.37
N ILE A 130 4.29 1.16 45.22
CA ILE A 130 4.98 -0.10 45.42
C ILE A 130 5.79 0.00 46.69
N GLY A 131 5.32 -0.67 47.72
CA GLY A 131 5.90 -0.64 49.05
C GLY A 131 7.13 -1.52 49.18
N LYS A 132 7.71 -1.49 50.38
CA LYS A 132 8.89 -2.28 50.77
C LYS A 132 8.65 -3.78 50.51
N GLU A 133 9.63 -4.45 49.87
CA GLU A 133 9.61 -5.90 49.62
C GLU A 133 8.33 -6.40 48.91
N ALA A 134 7.72 -5.56 48.07
CA ALA A 134 6.41 -5.84 47.47
C ALA A 134 6.36 -7.16 46.68
N PHE A 135 7.47 -7.61 46.14
CA PHE A 135 7.56 -8.80 45.31
C PHE A 135 8.37 -9.96 45.93
N ARG A 136 8.67 -9.91 47.25
CA ARG A 136 9.51 -10.90 47.93
C ARG A 136 9.03 -12.36 47.79
N ASN A 137 7.73 -12.56 47.53
CA ASN A 137 7.10 -13.86 47.38
C ASN A 137 7.13 -14.38 45.92
N LEU A 138 7.91 -13.73 45.01
CA LEU A 138 8.06 -14.05 43.60
C LEU A 138 9.52 -14.35 43.22
N PRO A 139 10.17 -15.36 43.80
CA PRO A 139 11.62 -15.59 43.74
C PRO A 139 12.14 -15.85 42.33
N ASN A 140 11.31 -16.42 41.43
CA ASN A 140 11.68 -16.81 40.06
C ASN A 140 11.16 -15.83 39.00
N LEU A 141 10.65 -14.67 39.40
CA LEU A 141 10.12 -13.67 38.47
C LEU A 141 11.24 -13.19 37.54
N ARG A 142 10.98 -13.27 36.23
CA ARG A 142 11.91 -12.86 35.19
C ARG A 142 11.53 -11.53 34.53
N VAL A 143 10.25 -11.27 34.38
CA VAL A 143 9.75 -10.04 33.75
C VAL A 143 8.75 -9.37 34.69
N LEU A 144 9.01 -8.12 35.04
CA LEU A 144 8.11 -7.26 35.79
C LEU A 144 7.80 -6.01 34.98
N ASP A 145 6.52 -5.82 34.67
CA ASP A 145 6.02 -4.65 33.97
C ASP A 145 5.13 -3.80 34.89
N LEU A 146 5.62 -2.62 35.22
CA LEU A 146 4.92 -1.58 35.97
C LEU A 146 4.72 -0.32 35.14
N GLY A 147 4.78 -0.41 33.83
CA GLY A 147 4.71 0.73 32.92
C GLY A 147 3.34 1.41 32.89
N GLN A 148 3.33 2.69 32.49
CA GLN A 148 2.12 3.48 32.23
C GLN A 148 1.20 3.66 33.46
N ASN A 149 1.75 3.80 34.64
CA ASN A 149 0.95 4.04 35.85
C ASN A 149 0.80 5.53 36.19
N GLU A 150 1.07 6.43 35.22
CA GLU A 150 0.99 7.89 35.31
C GLU A 150 1.89 8.48 36.43
N ILE A 151 1.70 8.09 37.68
CA ILE A 151 2.57 8.39 38.82
C ILE A 151 2.82 7.09 39.56
N LEU A 152 4.07 6.63 39.56
CA LEU A 152 4.52 5.45 40.29
C LEU A 152 5.40 5.89 41.48
N GLN A 153 5.02 5.51 42.68
CA GLN A 153 5.80 5.74 43.90
C GLN A 153 6.46 4.43 44.33
N LEU A 154 7.79 4.41 44.35
CA LEU A 154 8.59 3.24 44.71
C LEU A 154 9.24 3.42 46.07
N ASP A 155 9.11 2.44 46.95
CA ASP A 155 9.99 2.31 48.11
C ASP A 155 11.41 1.90 47.65
N LEU A 156 12.45 2.36 48.37
CA LEU A 156 13.85 2.03 48.06
C LEU A 156 14.13 0.52 48.03
N ASP A 157 13.40 -0.23 48.84
CA ASP A 157 13.53 -1.68 48.97
C ASP A 157 12.40 -2.42 48.22
N ALA A 158 11.68 -1.77 47.30
CA ALA A 158 10.52 -2.35 46.58
C ALA A 158 10.87 -3.65 45.80
N PHE A 159 12.06 -3.72 45.22
CA PHE A 159 12.52 -4.83 44.39
C PHE A 159 13.44 -5.83 45.13
N VAL A 160 13.56 -5.73 46.44
CA VAL A 160 14.36 -6.65 47.27
C VAL A 160 13.88 -8.09 47.06
N GLY A 161 14.83 -9.01 46.84
CA GLY A 161 14.61 -10.44 46.63
C GLY A 161 14.37 -10.85 45.15
N LEU A 162 14.24 -9.92 44.22
CA LEU A 162 14.04 -10.24 42.77
C LEU A 162 15.36 -10.60 42.06
N THR A 163 16.13 -11.52 42.61
CA THR A 163 17.46 -11.90 42.09
C THR A 163 17.42 -12.56 40.70
N SER A 164 16.28 -13.13 40.32
CA SER A 164 16.07 -13.79 39.03
C SER A 164 15.52 -12.86 37.93
N LEU A 165 15.24 -11.60 38.27
CA LEU A 165 14.61 -10.67 37.33
C LEU A 165 15.57 -10.30 36.18
N THR A 166 15.13 -10.57 34.95
CA THR A 166 15.90 -10.28 33.74
C THR A 166 15.43 -9.02 33.03
N GLU A 167 14.14 -8.67 33.14
CA GLU A 167 13.55 -7.51 32.48
C GLU A 167 12.64 -6.73 33.43
N LEU A 168 12.94 -5.43 33.60
CA LEU A 168 12.14 -4.49 34.40
C LEU A 168 11.67 -3.35 33.53
N ARG A 169 10.34 -3.14 33.50
CA ARG A 169 9.69 -2.09 32.69
C ARG A 169 9.04 -1.08 33.63
N LEU A 170 9.53 0.16 33.56
CA LEU A 170 9.10 1.31 34.38
C LEU A 170 8.79 2.52 33.50
N PHE A 171 8.38 2.30 32.26
CA PHE A 171 8.13 3.38 31.31
C PHE A 171 6.84 4.16 31.64
N HIS A 172 6.82 5.46 31.32
CA HIS A 172 5.68 6.37 31.53
C HIS A 172 5.12 6.35 32.96
N ASN A 173 5.99 6.58 33.96
CA ASN A 173 5.63 6.53 35.36
C ASN A 173 5.95 7.82 36.14
N ASN A 174 6.34 8.88 35.43
CA ASN A 174 6.74 10.16 36.07
C ASN A 174 7.89 10.05 37.09
N LEU A 175 8.82 9.09 36.85
CA LEU A 175 9.96 8.87 37.75
C LEU A 175 11.05 9.90 37.45
N GLY A 176 11.61 10.48 38.54
CA GLY A 176 12.72 11.43 38.46
C GLY A 176 14.10 10.77 38.36
N ALA A 177 15.16 11.60 38.40
CA ALA A 177 16.55 11.12 38.31
C ALA A 177 16.95 10.19 39.46
N SER A 178 16.30 10.29 40.63
CA SER A 178 16.54 9.44 41.82
C SER A 178 16.45 7.95 41.48
N ILE A 179 15.62 7.55 40.51
CA ILE A 179 15.52 6.14 40.14
C ILE A 179 16.86 5.52 39.68
N LEU A 180 17.75 6.34 39.12
CA LEU A 180 19.10 5.90 38.76
C LEU A 180 20.15 6.22 39.81
N GLU A 181 19.97 7.31 40.59
CA GLU A 181 20.94 7.82 41.56
C GLU A 181 20.91 7.06 42.88
N GLU A 182 19.81 6.36 43.21
CA GLU A 182 19.63 5.64 44.47
C GLU A 182 19.66 4.11 44.26
N ARG A 183 19.50 3.36 45.39
CA ARG A 183 19.77 1.92 45.44
C ARG A 183 18.62 1.00 45.04
N TYR A 184 17.59 1.47 44.34
CA TYR A 184 16.41 0.68 43.98
C TYR A 184 16.71 -0.68 43.34
N PHE A 185 17.80 -0.80 42.56
CA PHE A 185 18.12 -2.01 41.78
C PHE A 185 19.17 -2.93 42.47
N GLN A 186 19.39 -2.77 43.79
CA GLN A 186 20.47 -3.43 44.50
C GLN A 186 20.47 -4.94 44.34
N ASP A 187 19.32 -5.61 44.37
CA ASP A 187 19.19 -7.08 44.34
C ASP A 187 18.99 -7.64 42.93
N LEU A 188 18.86 -6.81 41.89
CA LEU A 188 18.54 -7.19 40.55
C LEU A 188 19.77 -7.70 39.78
N ILE A 189 20.52 -8.64 40.31
CA ILE A 189 21.82 -9.10 39.79
C ILE A 189 21.69 -9.79 38.43
N SER A 190 20.51 -10.34 38.07
CA SER A 190 20.22 -10.97 36.79
C SER A 190 19.62 -9.99 35.76
N LEU A 191 19.52 -8.69 36.06
CA LEU A 191 18.85 -7.72 35.19
C LEU A 191 19.62 -7.52 33.89
N GLU A 192 18.98 -7.89 32.80
CA GLU A 192 19.49 -7.73 31.44
C GLU A 192 18.92 -6.48 30.74
N LYS A 193 17.66 -6.17 31.01
CA LYS A 193 16.93 -5.10 30.34
C LYS A 193 16.22 -4.18 31.33
N LEU A 194 16.50 -2.90 31.21
CA LEU A 194 15.88 -1.82 32.02
C LEU A 194 15.19 -0.83 31.09
N HIS A 195 13.85 -0.68 31.23
CA HIS A 195 13.05 0.25 30.45
C HIS A 195 12.56 1.40 31.32
N LEU A 196 13.08 2.61 31.07
CA LEU A 196 12.79 3.84 31.79
C LEU A 196 12.26 4.95 30.88
N SER A 197 11.76 4.60 29.70
CA SER A 197 11.29 5.58 28.73
C SER A 197 10.06 6.37 29.23
N GLY A 198 9.92 7.63 28.76
CA GLY A 198 8.76 8.46 29.09
C GLY A 198 8.67 8.87 30.57
N ASN A 199 9.79 9.06 31.22
CA ASN A 199 9.86 9.51 32.62
C ASN A 199 10.39 10.96 32.72
N GLN A 200 10.70 11.42 33.89
CA GLN A 200 11.22 12.78 34.21
C GLN A 200 12.70 12.74 34.61
N ILE A 201 13.50 11.89 33.98
CA ILE A 201 14.92 11.74 34.29
C ILE A 201 15.69 12.90 33.64
N THR A 202 16.27 13.78 34.45
CA THR A 202 16.98 14.97 33.97
C THR A 202 18.50 14.80 33.98
N LYS A 203 18.99 13.80 34.70
CA LYS A 203 20.41 13.48 34.79
C LYS A 203 20.65 12.00 34.62
N LEU A 204 21.67 11.65 33.90
CA LEU A 204 22.09 10.27 33.75
C LEU A 204 23.30 10.00 34.65
N GLN A 205 23.04 9.71 35.90
CA GLN A 205 24.05 9.47 36.92
C GLN A 205 23.76 8.18 37.71
N PRO A 206 24.04 7.00 37.14
CA PRO A 206 23.72 5.72 37.76
C PRO A 206 24.53 5.54 39.05
N HIS A 207 23.85 5.03 40.09
CA HIS A 207 24.46 4.67 41.39
C HIS A 207 25.60 3.64 41.19
N SER A 208 26.58 3.59 42.09
CA SER A 208 27.70 2.64 42.05
C SER A 208 27.29 1.17 41.97
N LEU A 209 26.11 0.81 42.46
CA LEU A 209 25.57 -0.55 42.39
C LEU A 209 25.50 -1.09 40.95
N PHE A 210 25.36 -0.21 39.97
CA PHE A 210 25.33 -0.64 38.56
C PHE A 210 26.62 -1.35 38.08
N TYR A 211 27.74 -1.19 38.80
CA TYR A 211 28.93 -2.04 38.57
C TYR A 211 28.61 -3.52 38.77
N ASN A 212 27.78 -3.87 39.75
CA ASN A 212 27.41 -5.24 40.12
C ASN A 212 26.38 -5.85 39.12
N LEU A 213 25.68 -5.05 38.34
CA LEU A 213 24.75 -5.53 37.35
C LEU A 213 25.50 -5.94 36.08
N THR A 214 26.31 -6.99 36.20
CA THR A 214 27.26 -7.42 35.13
C THR A 214 26.58 -7.92 33.86
N VAL A 215 25.34 -8.37 33.95
CA VAL A 215 24.57 -8.90 32.80
C VAL A 215 23.66 -7.84 32.15
N LEU A 216 23.64 -6.60 32.66
CA LEU A 216 22.85 -5.52 32.11
C LEU A 216 23.37 -5.13 30.72
N LYS A 217 22.56 -5.36 29.71
CA LYS A 217 22.91 -5.16 28.29
C LYS A 217 21.91 -4.31 27.48
N SER A 218 20.77 -3.94 28.07
CA SER A 218 19.78 -3.11 27.41
C SER A 218 19.23 -2.06 28.38
N VAL A 219 19.38 -0.78 28.00
CA VAL A 219 18.85 0.37 28.77
C VAL A 219 18.10 1.26 27.79
N ASN A 220 16.82 1.48 28.07
CA ASN A 220 15.97 2.38 27.31
C ASN A 220 15.61 3.60 28.16
N LEU A 221 16.06 4.79 27.74
CA LEU A 221 15.83 6.08 28.38
C LEU A 221 15.07 7.06 27.48
N GLU A 222 14.43 6.57 26.42
CA GLU A 222 13.68 7.38 25.46
C GLU A 222 12.68 8.31 26.16
N PHE A 223 12.42 9.49 25.56
CA PHE A 223 11.43 10.45 26.07
C PHE A 223 11.66 10.90 27.53
N ASN A 224 12.92 11.16 27.90
CA ASN A 224 13.30 11.79 29.14
C ASN A 224 13.90 13.20 28.88
N ASP A 225 14.20 14.01 29.89
CA ASP A 225 14.80 15.35 29.73
C ASP A 225 16.27 15.38 30.22
N ILE A 226 17.13 14.64 29.51
CA ILE A 226 18.54 14.49 29.91
C ILE A 226 19.34 15.71 29.46
N SER A 227 19.55 16.66 30.36
CA SER A 227 20.25 17.90 30.05
C SER A 227 21.73 17.90 30.41
N LYS A 228 22.26 16.83 30.99
CA LYS A 228 23.67 16.69 31.38
C LYS A 228 24.21 15.31 31.06
N LEU A 229 25.30 15.28 30.30
CA LEU A 229 25.99 14.03 29.91
C LEU A 229 27.50 14.29 29.81
N CYS A 230 28.26 13.82 30.79
CA CYS A 230 29.73 13.87 30.81
C CYS A 230 30.29 12.54 31.33
N GLU A 231 31.60 12.28 31.16
CA GLU A 231 32.29 11.06 31.64
C GLU A 231 32.00 10.77 33.13
N SER A 232 32.06 11.81 33.98
CA SER A 232 31.79 11.69 35.40
C SER A 232 30.38 11.20 35.76
N ASN A 233 29.43 11.34 34.81
CA ASN A 233 28.06 10.91 35.01
C ASN A 233 27.89 9.40 34.83
N LEU A 234 28.67 8.78 33.92
CA LEU A 234 28.50 7.36 33.52
C LEU A 234 29.59 6.41 34.05
N THR A 235 30.29 6.81 35.10
CA THR A 235 31.38 6.01 35.71
C THR A 235 30.90 4.59 36.04
N SER A 236 29.68 4.43 36.58
CA SER A 236 29.13 3.13 36.96
C SER A 236 28.77 2.22 35.79
N PHE A 237 28.80 2.72 34.53
CA PHE A 237 28.65 1.93 33.32
C PHE A 237 29.95 1.58 32.65
N GLN A 238 31.07 2.05 33.11
CA GLN A 238 32.38 1.72 32.53
C GLN A 238 32.63 0.22 32.57
N GLY A 239 33.21 -0.31 31.50
CA GLY A 239 33.44 -1.74 31.30
C GLY A 239 32.24 -2.55 30.78
N LYS A 240 31.05 -1.94 30.67
CA LYS A 240 29.85 -2.64 30.16
C LYS A 240 29.79 -2.66 28.63
N HIS A 241 29.14 -3.71 28.16
CA HIS A 241 28.76 -3.84 26.76
C HIS A 241 27.25 -3.81 26.63
N PHE A 242 26.72 -2.74 26.02
CA PHE A 242 25.29 -2.61 25.78
C PHE A 242 24.92 -3.13 24.40
N SER A 243 24.03 -4.11 24.35
CA SER A 243 23.40 -4.56 23.11
C SER A 243 22.42 -3.50 22.58
N PHE A 244 21.78 -2.76 23.47
CA PHE A 244 20.85 -1.67 23.15
C PHE A 244 20.94 -0.57 24.22
N PHE A 245 21.22 0.65 23.78
CA PHE A 245 21.22 1.83 24.64
C PHE A 245 20.52 2.97 23.91
N SER A 246 19.37 3.41 24.40
CA SER A 246 18.60 4.46 23.74
C SER A 246 18.49 5.71 24.59
N LEU A 247 18.83 6.81 23.95
CA LEU A 247 18.63 8.21 24.37
C LEU A 247 17.75 8.93 23.33
N HIS A 248 16.85 8.21 22.68
CA HIS A 248 15.92 8.76 21.70
C HIS A 248 15.03 9.82 22.36
N ASP A 249 14.89 10.98 21.72
CA ASP A 249 14.06 12.10 22.20
C ASP A 249 14.28 12.47 23.68
N THR A 250 15.55 12.63 24.05
CA THR A 250 15.95 13.00 25.42
C THR A 250 16.42 14.43 25.57
N TYR A 251 16.12 15.26 24.55
CA TYR A 251 16.46 16.70 24.52
C TYR A 251 17.97 16.99 24.63
N LEU A 252 18.83 16.14 24.11
CA LEU A 252 20.30 16.35 24.10
C LEU A 252 20.71 17.66 23.38
N TYR A 253 19.82 18.25 22.60
CA TYR A 253 20.04 19.57 22.00
C TYR A 253 20.16 20.70 23.04
N LYS A 254 19.66 20.51 24.27
CA LYS A 254 19.80 21.46 25.39
C LYS A 254 21.24 21.51 25.88
N ILE A 255 22.08 20.51 25.62
CA ILE A 255 23.49 20.50 26.02
C ILE A 255 24.24 21.46 25.11
N ASN A 256 24.78 22.52 25.72
CA ASN A 256 25.54 23.54 24.99
C ASN A 256 26.84 22.94 24.39
N GLU A 257 27.23 23.40 23.23
CA GLU A 257 28.46 23.01 22.51
C GLU A 257 29.72 23.17 23.36
N THR A 258 29.79 24.22 24.17
CA THR A 258 30.91 24.45 25.11
C THR A 258 30.99 23.36 26.19
N VAL A 259 29.91 22.68 26.50
CA VAL A 259 29.87 21.56 27.47
C VAL A 259 30.49 20.33 26.80
N TRP A 260 30.08 20.02 25.54
CA TRP A 260 30.70 18.92 24.79
C TRP A 260 32.22 19.11 24.64
N ALA A 261 32.69 20.33 24.41
CA ALA A 261 34.10 20.63 24.26
C ALA A 261 34.91 20.50 25.56
N LYS A 262 34.25 20.67 26.73
CA LYS A 262 34.93 20.65 28.03
C LYS A 262 34.79 19.31 28.76
N CYS A 263 33.78 18.52 28.46
CA CYS A 263 33.56 17.22 29.05
C CYS A 263 34.43 16.16 28.38
N PRO A 264 35.16 15.32 29.15
CA PRO A 264 35.73 14.10 28.62
C PRO A 264 34.64 13.18 28.04
N ASN A 265 35.06 12.23 27.18
CA ASN A 265 34.14 11.31 26.47
C ASN A 265 33.17 10.66 27.48
N PRO A 266 31.86 10.95 27.39
CA PRO A 266 30.85 10.40 28.31
C PRO A 266 30.76 8.88 28.27
N PHE A 267 31.12 8.25 27.15
CA PHE A 267 31.06 6.82 26.94
C PHE A 267 32.42 6.13 27.03
N ARG A 268 33.37 6.72 27.71
CA ARG A 268 34.70 6.14 27.88
C ARG A 268 34.60 4.75 28.53
N ASN A 269 35.30 3.76 27.93
CA ASN A 269 35.28 2.35 28.33
C ASN A 269 33.88 1.70 28.34
N ILE A 270 32.93 2.24 27.57
CA ILE A 270 31.63 1.60 27.32
C ILE A 270 31.60 1.18 25.86
N THR A 271 31.00 0.03 25.57
CA THR A 271 30.84 -0.46 24.19
C THR A 271 29.37 -0.62 23.86
N PHE A 272 29.00 -0.30 22.62
CA PHE A 272 27.60 -0.38 22.16
C PHE A 272 27.48 -1.23 20.90
N ASN A 273 26.54 -2.18 20.92
CA ASN A 273 26.09 -2.76 19.68
C ASN A 273 25.10 -1.80 18.98
N LEU A 274 24.14 -1.23 19.69
CA LEU A 274 23.28 -0.16 19.21
C LEU A 274 23.21 0.99 20.20
N LEU A 275 23.66 2.16 19.76
CA LEU A 275 23.46 3.45 20.44
C LEU A 275 22.44 4.27 19.64
N ASP A 276 21.27 4.50 20.21
CA ASP A 276 20.24 5.33 19.58
C ASP A 276 20.18 6.70 20.29
N VAL A 277 20.52 7.74 19.54
CA VAL A 277 20.43 9.14 19.97
C VAL A 277 19.48 9.95 19.08
N SER A 278 18.58 9.29 18.40
CA SER A 278 17.64 9.88 17.43
C SER A 278 16.72 10.93 18.09
N HIS A 279 16.14 11.80 17.25
CA HIS A 279 15.14 12.81 17.62
C HIS A 279 15.63 13.83 18.68
N ASN A 280 16.91 14.13 18.71
CA ASN A 280 17.54 15.06 19.67
C ASN A 280 17.93 16.41 19.07
N GLY A 281 17.25 16.87 18.01
CA GLY A 281 17.49 18.17 17.38
C GLY A 281 18.88 18.31 16.77
N TRP A 282 19.39 17.27 16.15
CA TRP A 282 20.72 17.17 15.58
C TRP A 282 20.88 18.05 14.34
N SER A 283 21.47 19.26 14.48
CA SER A 283 22.06 20.00 13.37
C SER A 283 23.42 19.40 13.00
N THR A 284 23.97 19.79 11.85
CA THR A 284 25.29 19.30 11.38
C THR A 284 26.39 19.61 12.39
N GLU A 285 26.40 20.82 12.96
CA GLU A 285 27.37 21.25 13.96
C GLU A 285 27.25 20.44 15.25
N ARG A 286 26.04 20.18 15.69
CA ARG A 286 25.80 19.36 16.90
C ARG A 286 26.25 17.92 16.70
N VAL A 287 25.98 17.33 15.53
CA VAL A 287 26.47 15.98 15.20
C VAL A 287 27.99 15.96 15.21
N GLN A 288 28.66 16.96 14.61
CA GLN A 288 30.12 17.08 14.60
C GLN A 288 30.70 17.14 16.03
N HIS A 289 30.14 18.00 16.88
CA HIS A 289 30.54 18.12 18.28
C HIS A 289 30.31 16.83 19.07
N PHE A 290 29.17 16.22 18.92
CA PHE A 290 28.86 14.95 19.57
C PHE A 290 29.80 13.83 19.12
N CYS A 291 30.00 13.65 17.82
CA CYS A 291 30.94 12.67 17.27
C CYS A 291 32.37 12.88 17.77
N THR A 292 32.77 14.15 17.92
CA THR A 292 34.08 14.51 18.48
C THR A 292 34.16 14.15 19.97
N ALA A 293 33.10 14.43 20.75
CA ALA A 293 33.05 14.12 22.18
C ALA A 293 33.10 12.62 22.47
N ILE A 294 32.50 11.79 21.62
CA ILE A 294 32.48 10.32 21.78
C ILE A 294 33.60 9.60 21.05
N LYS A 295 34.61 10.34 20.59
CA LYS A 295 35.74 9.80 19.80
C LYS A 295 36.38 8.59 20.49
N GLY A 296 36.53 7.50 19.73
CA GLY A 296 37.14 6.26 20.20
C GLY A 296 36.22 5.34 21.00
N THR A 297 34.94 5.68 21.20
CA THR A 297 33.95 4.76 21.75
C THR A 297 33.62 3.68 20.72
N PRO A 298 33.71 2.39 21.06
CA PRO A 298 33.35 1.30 20.17
C PRO A 298 31.84 1.23 20.02
N ILE A 299 31.33 1.50 18.81
CA ILE A 299 29.90 1.53 18.49
C ILE A 299 29.72 0.77 17.18
N ASN A 300 28.91 -0.29 17.18
CA ASN A 300 28.61 -1.04 15.96
C ASN A 300 27.51 -0.33 15.15
N THR A 301 26.44 0.10 15.78
CA THR A 301 25.29 0.78 15.16
C THR A 301 25.02 2.10 15.88
N LEU A 302 24.99 3.21 15.15
CA LEU A 302 24.66 4.54 15.65
C LEU A 302 23.49 5.13 14.90
N SER A 303 22.47 5.60 15.62
CA SER A 303 21.30 6.24 15.02
C SER A 303 21.18 7.69 15.44
N PHE A 304 21.10 8.58 14.43
CA PHE A 304 20.74 10.00 14.52
C PHE A 304 19.41 10.28 13.81
N SER A 305 18.55 9.31 13.60
CA SER A 305 17.32 9.53 12.85
C SER A 305 16.47 10.67 13.42
N PHE A 306 15.58 11.25 12.60
CA PHE A 306 14.80 12.44 12.95
C PHE A 306 15.68 13.67 13.30
N HIS A 307 16.69 13.90 12.50
CA HIS A 307 17.62 15.01 12.63
C HIS A 307 17.16 16.27 11.89
N THR A 308 17.83 17.38 12.15
CA THR A 308 17.59 18.69 11.50
C THR A 308 18.73 19.13 10.58
N MET A 309 19.71 18.27 10.28
CA MET A 309 20.79 18.56 9.30
C MET A 309 20.17 18.96 7.97
N GLY A 310 20.59 20.08 7.38
CA GLY A 310 20.09 20.59 6.11
C GLY A 310 18.69 21.22 6.17
N SER A 311 18.06 21.36 7.34
CA SER A 311 16.70 21.91 7.47
C SER A 311 16.66 23.40 7.12
N GLY A 312 15.49 23.84 6.63
CA GLY A 312 15.22 25.22 6.27
C GLY A 312 15.29 25.48 4.76
N PHE A 313 14.64 26.56 4.36
CA PHE A 313 14.70 27.10 3.00
C PHE A 313 14.99 28.61 3.08
N GLY A 314 15.89 29.10 2.26
CA GLY A 314 16.25 30.52 2.24
C GLY A 314 17.34 30.89 3.26
N TYR A 315 17.19 32.03 3.94
CA TYR A 315 18.24 32.63 4.79
C TYR A 315 18.57 31.82 6.07
N ASN A 316 17.71 30.89 6.47
CA ASN A 316 17.88 30.09 7.69
C ASN A 316 18.17 28.61 7.41
N ASN A 317 18.77 28.31 6.29
CA ASN A 317 19.15 26.94 5.96
C ASN A 317 20.23 26.45 6.91
N LEU A 318 19.99 25.33 7.57
CA LEU A 318 21.01 24.61 8.30
C LEU A 318 21.95 23.89 7.31
N LYS A 319 23.21 23.81 7.70
CA LYS A 319 24.28 23.18 6.91
C LYS A 319 23.97 21.69 6.66
N ASN A 320 24.22 21.21 5.44
CA ASN A 320 24.24 19.78 5.15
C ASN A 320 25.53 19.15 5.74
N PRO A 321 25.56 17.83 5.98
CA PRO A 321 26.77 17.14 6.39
C PRO A 321 27.91 17.35 5.38
N ASP A 322 29.11 17.53 5.91
CA ASP A 322 30.35 17.72 5.14
C ASP A 322 31.42 16.73 5.58
N ASP A 323 32.62 16.94 5.07
CA ASP A 323 33.77 16.05 5.28
C ASP A 323 34.31 16.04 6.73
N ASP A 324 33.93 17.02 7.57
CA ASP A 324 34.28 17.09 8.98
C ASP A 324 33.21 16.55 9.94
N THR A 325 31.96 16.43 9.48
CA THR A 325 30.81 16.10 10.33
C THR A 325 31.00 14.81 11.12
N PHE A 326 31.56 13.76 10.48
CA PHE A 326 31.71 12.43 11.12
C PHE A 326 33.14 12.05 11.47
N THR A 327 34.09 13.00 11.44
CA THR A 327 35.52 12.72 11.69
C THR A 327 35.78 12.13 13.06
N GLY A 328 34.99 12.49 14.06
CA GLY A 328 35.07 11.94 15.41
C GLY A 328 34.82 10.42 15.49
N LEU A 329 34.11 9.84 14.54
CA LEU A 329 33.76 8.40 14.50
C LEU A 329 34.82 7.54 13.82
N ALA A 330 35.90 8.12 13.32
CA ALA A 330 36.93 7.39 12.54
C ALA A 330 37.55 6.17 13.28
N LYS A 331 37.52 6.13 14.62
CA LYS A 331 38.04 5.05 15.47
C LYS A 331 36.97 4.30 16.26
N SER A 332 35.70 4.43 15.88
CA SER A 332 34.57 3.84 16.63
C SER A 332 34.11 2.48 16.12
N ASP A 333 34.83 1.85 15.18
CA ASP A 333 34.47 0.58 14.50
C ASP A 333 33.02 0.55 13.99
N LEU A 334 32.47 1.70 13.61
CA LEU A 334 31.10 1.87 13.20
C LEU A 334 30.80 1.09 11.91
N ARG A 335 29.81 0.19 11.99
CA ARG A 335 29.36 -0.61 10.84
C ARG A 335 28.03 -0.14 10.27
N VAL A 336 27.15 0.37 11.11
CA VAL A 336 25.81 0.83 10.71
C VAL A 336 25.60 2.26 11.18
N LEU A 337 25.31 3.16 10.24
CA LEU A 337 24.93 4.54 10.52
C LEU A 337 23.50 4.80 10.01
N ASP A 338 22.61 5.19 10.92
CA ASP A 338 21.27 5.64 10.59
C ASP A 338 21.14 7.15 10.76
N ILE A 339 20.98 7.85 9.64
CA ILE A 339 20.69 9.28 9.54
C ILE A 339 19.43 9.51 8.70
N SER A 340 18.42 8.68 8.95
CA SER A 340 17.13 8.74 8.27
C SER A 340 16.19 9.78 8.86
N ASN A 341 15.07 10.02 8.18
CA ASN A 341 13.98 10.88 8.63
C ASN A 341 14.44 12.31 8.97
N GLY A 342 15.17 12.93 8.04
CA GLY A 342 15.73 14.26 8.26
C GLY A 342 15.54 15.21 7.08
N TYR A 343 16.41 16.20 7.00
CA TYR A 343 16.32 17.28 6.03
C TYR A 343 17.55 17.42 5.15
N ILE A 344 18.47 16.47 5.14
CA ILE A 344 19.65 16.50 4.29
C ILE A 344 19.21 16.68 2.85
N PHE A 345 19.65 17.78 2.24
CA PHE A 345 19.27 18.17 0.89
C PHE A 345 20.36 17.84 -0.14
N SER A 346 21.64 17.94 0.24
CA SER A 346 22.78 17.60 -0.59
C SER A 346 23.76 16.71 0.16
N LEU A 347 24.23 15.66 -0.48
CA LEU A 347 25.38 14.89 -0.03
C LEU A 347 26.64 15.50 -0.64
N ASN A 348 27.43 16.15 0.20
CA ASN A 348 28.65 16.85 -0.21
C ASN A 348 29.80 15.86 -0.51
N SER A 349 30.81 16.30 -1.25
CA SER A 349 31.99 15.50 -1.50
C SER A 349 32.69 15.13 -0.19
N LEU A 350 33.17 13.90 -0.08
CA LEU A 350 33.97 13.38 1.04
C LEU A 350 33.22 13.32 2.40
N THR A 351 31.92 13.53 2.44
CA THR A 351 31.13 13.56 3.69
C THR A 351 31.39 12.36 4.59
N PHE A 352 31.55 11.18 4.02
CA PHE A 352 31.73 9.94 4.77
C PHE A 352 33.18 9.39 4.77
N LYS A 353 34.16 10.20 4.39
CA LYS A 353 35.57 9.77 4.23
C LYS A 353 36.16 9.07 5.46
N SER A 354 35.68 9.42 6.65
CA SER A 354 36.16 8.93 7.94
C SER A 354 35.58 7.57 8.35
N LEU A 355 34.55 7.07 7.64
CA LEU A 355 33.76 5.90 8.05
C LEU A 355 34.15 4.64 7.26
N GLY A 356 35.46 4.33 7.19
CA GLY A 356 35.99 3.25 6.37
C GLY A 356 35.54 1.83 6.74
N ASN A 357 34.98 1.62 7.93
CA ASN A 357 34.43 0.34 8.37
C ASN A 357 32.91 0.21 8.17
N LEU A 358 32.25 1.25 7.63
CA LEU A 358 30.80 1.26 7.49
C LEU A 358 30.33 0.20 6.50
N GLU A 359 29.38 -0.63 6.93
CA GLU A 359 28.77 -1.71 6.15
C GLU A 359 27.34 -1.34 5.69
N SER A 360 26.64 -0.49 6.46
CA SER A 360 25.28 -0.05 6.16
C SER A 360 25.08 1.45 6.44
N LEU A 361 24.56 2.18 5.46
CA LEU A 361 24.22 3.59 5.57
C LEU A 361 22.72 3.79 5.23
N ASN A 362 21.99 4.31 6.21
CA ASN A 362 20.58 4.61 6.05
C ASN A 362 20.33 6.11 5.95
N LEU A 363 19.90 6.58 4.79
CA LEU A 363 19.52 7.96 4.44
C LEU A 363 18.03 8.04 4.08
N PHE A 364 17.23 7.05 4.50
CA PHE A 364 15.80 6.97 4.23
C PHE A 364 15.07 8.25 4.64
N ARG A 365 14.17 8.69 3.80
CA ARG A 365 13.24 9.77 4.15
C ARG A 365 13.92 11.09 4.56
N ASN A 366 14.95 11.46 3.82
CA ASN A 366 15.53 12.79 3.83
C ASN A 366 14.95 13.67 2.71
N LYS A 367 15.65 14.73 2.32
CA LYS A 367 15.29 15.62 1.23
C LYS A 367 16.37 15.65 0.15
N VAL A 368 17.20 14.60 0.09
CA VAL A 368 18.34 14.54 -0.82
C VAL A 368 17.86 14.66 -2.26
N ASN A 369 18.25 15.75 -2.92
CA ASN A 369 18.02 15.93 -4.34
C ASN A 369 19.31 15.97 -5.15
N GLN A 370 20.46 16.12 -4.49
CA GLN A 370 21.77 16.19 -5.11
C GLN A 370 22.79 15.33 -4.38
N ILE A 371 23.54 14.55 -5.13
CA ILE A 371 24.70 13.78 -4.67
C ILE A 371 25.89 14.33 -5.42
N GLN A 372 26.83 14.95 -4.71
CA GLN A 372 28.05 15.47 -5.30
C GLN A 372 29.01 14.34 -5.65
N ARG A 373 29.91 14.61 -6.60
CA ARG A 373 30.95 13.66 -6.95
C ARG A 373 31.79 13.30 -5.71
N GLN A 374 32.16 12.02 -5.57
CA GLN A 374 32.90 11.49 -4.43
C GLN A 374 32.18 11.63 -3.05
N ALA A 375 30.88 11.83 -3.03
CA ALA A 375 30.11 11.89 -1.77
C ALA A 375 30.30 10.63 -0.91
N PHE A 376 30.44 9.47 -1.55
CA PHE A 376 30.62 8.18 -0.88
C PHE A 376 32.09 7.73 -0.81
N PHE A 377 33.04 8.61 -1.06
CA PHE A 377 34.46 8.28 -0.95
C PHE A 377 34.82 7.90 0.49
N GLY A 378 35.60 6.82 0.65
CA GLY A 378 35.94 6.24 1.96
C GLY A 378 35.06 5.05 2.37
N LEU A 379 33.90 4.86 1.80
CA LEU A 379 32.96 3.77 2.14
C LEU A 379 33.27 2.47 1.40
N GLY A 380 34.54 2.06 1.36
CA GLY A 380 34.96 0.87 0.61
C GLY A 380 34.37 -0.46 1.08
N LYS A 381 33.85 -0.54 2.33
CA LYS A 381 33.23 -1.74 2.92
C LYS A 381 31.69 -1.68 2.90
N LEU A 382 31.09 -0.60 2.44
CA LEU A 382 29.65 -0.44 2.46
C LEU A 382 28.97 -1.52 1.61
N MET A 383 28.07 -2.27 2.21
CA MET A 383 27.29 -3.32 1.57
C MET A 383 25.85 -2.88 1.29
N PHE A 384 25.25 -2.07 2.16
CA PHE A 384 23.87 -1.65 2.07
C PHE A 384 23.76 -0.12 2.10
N LEU A 385 23.16 0.47 1.06
CA LEU A 385 22.86 1.89 0.96
C LEU A 385 21.38 2.12 0.77
N ASN A 386 20.75 2.82 1.70
CA ASN A 386 19.35 3.21 1.61
C ASN A 386 19.23 4.72 1.35
N LEU A 387 18.75 5.10 0.18
CA LEU A 387 18.40 6.44 -0.26
C LEU A 387 16.91 6.57 -0.60
N SER A 388 16.08 5.64 -0.17
CA SER A 388 14.67 5.63 -0.51
C SER A 388 13.90 6.79 0.14
N SER A 389 12.79 7.18 -0.45
CA SER A 389 11.92 8.29 -0.02
C SER A 389 12.67 9.64 0.09
N ASN A 390 13.45 9.97 -0.94
CA ASN A 390 14.17 11.22 -1.08
C ASN A 390 13.65 12.04 -2.29
N LEU A 391 14.39 13.05 -2.73
CA LEU A 391 14.00 13.96 -3.81
C LEU A 391 14.92 13.88 -5.04
N LEU A 392 15.65 12.79 -5.19
CA LEU A 392 16.58 12.62 -6.31
C LEU A 392 15.81 12.65 -7.63
N GLY A 393 16.15 13.59 -8.52
CA GLY A 393 15.57 13.73 -9.86
C GLY A 393 16.42 13.07 -10.93
N GLU A 394 17.74 13.08 -10.72
CA GLU A 394 18.73 12.61 -11.68
C GLU A 394 19.88 11.89 -10.96
N LEU A 395 20.41 10.86 -11.60
CA LEU A 395 21.66 10.21 -11.21
C LEU A 395 22.69 10.44 -12.30
N TYR A 396 23.78 11.13 -11.95
CA TYR A 396 24.85 11.43 -12.89
C TYR A 396 25.84 10.27 -13.02
N ASP A 397 26.67 10.31 -14.05
CA ASP A 397 27.77 9.36 -14.20
C ASP A 397 28.67 9.38 -12.95
N TYR A 398 29.01 8.20 -12.47
CA TYR A 398 29.86 7.99 -11.29
C TYR A 398 29.28 8.49 -9.95
N THR A 399 27.97 8.71 -9.85
CA THR A 399 27.30 9.11 -8.59
C THR A 399 27.69 8.21 -7.41
N PHE A 400 27.85 6.92 -7.64
CA PHE A 400 28.20 5.94 -6.61
C PHE A 400 29.68 5.56 -6.60
N GLU A 401 30.57 6.44 -7.08
CA GLU A 401 32.02 6.23 -7.05
C GLU A 401 32.51 6.04 -5.61
N GLY A 402 33.33 5.02 -5.36
CA GLY A 402 33.86 4.66 -4.03
C GLY A 402 33.15 3.48 -3.36
N LEU A 403 31.98 3.06 -3.85
CA LEU A 403 31.21 1.96 -3.29
C LEU A 403 31.58 0.61 -3.90
N HIS A 404 32.78 0.13 -3.60
CA HIS A 404 33.30 -1.10 -4.24
C HIS A 404 32.67 -2.39 -3.71
N SER A 405 32.20 -2.40 -2.46
CA SER A 405 31.65 -3.58 -1.78
C SER A 405 30.12 -3.61 -1.76
N VAL A 406 29.46 -2.61 -2.31
CA VAL A 406 28.00 -2.49 -2.22
C VAL A 406 27.30 -3.67 -2.90
N ILE A 407 26.37 -4.28 -2.16
CA ILE A 407 25.58 -5.44 -2.57
C ILE A 407 24.15 -5.00 -2.90
N TYR A 408 23.62 -4.02 -2.19
CA TYR A 408 22.24 -3.55 -2.34
C TYR A 408 22.12 -2.03 -2.22
N ILE A 409 21.41 -1.42 -3.16
CA ILE A 409 21.06 0.00 -3.13
C ILE A 409 19.54 0.14 -3.21
N ASP A 410 18.97 0.90 -2.25
CA ASP A 410 17.57 1.28 -2.27
C ASP A 410 17.41 2.76 -2.67
N LEU A 411 16.73 2.99 -3.78
CA LEU A 411 16.41 4.28 -4.37
C LEU A 411 14.89 4.45 -4.57
N GLN A 412 14.10 3.60 -3.91
CA GLN A 412 12.64 3.63 -4.03
C GLN A 412 12.07 4.99 -3.61
N GLN A 413 10.93 5.36 -4.18
CA GLN A 413 10.21 6.59 -3.81
C GLN A 413 11.08 7.85 -3.92
N ASN A 414 11.66 8.04 -5.08
CA ASN A 414 12.35 9.25 -5.47
C ASN A 414 11.65 9.86 -6.71
N HIS A 415 12.29 10.80 -7.35
CA HIS A 415 11.77 11.44 -8.57
C HIS A 415 12.68 11.20 -9.78
N ILE A 416 13.47 10.12 -9.72
CA ILE A 416 14.51 9.84 -10.71
C ILE A 416 13.89 9.66 -12.09
N GLY A 417 14.18 10.61 -12.98
CA GLY A 417 13.75 10.58 -14.37
C GLY A 417 14.85 10.28 -15.35
N MET A 418 16.10 10.59 -14.97
CA MET A 418 17.29 10.39 -15.79
C MET A 418 18.38 9.69 -14.99
N ILE A 419 19.03 8.71 -15.61
CA ILE A 419 20.15 7.97 -15.03
C ILE A 419 21.29 7.97 -16.04
N GLY A 420 22.45 8.46 -15.64
CA GLY A 420 23.65 8.49 -16.45
C GLY A 420 24.15 7.09 -16.82
N GLN A 421 24.74 6.93 -18.01
CA GLN A 421 25.13 5.62 -18.52
C GLN A 421 26.18 4.92 -17.64
N LYS A 422 27.00 5.67 -16.91
CA LYS A 422 28.06 5.15 -16.04
C LYS A 422 27.73 5.22 -14.54
N SER A 423 26.48 5.51 -14.17
CA SER A 423 26.09 5.67 -12.76
C SER A 423 26.38 4.42 -11.93
N PHE A 424 26.12 3.23 -12.46
CA PHE A 424 26.30 1.95 -11.76
C PHE A 424 27.53 1.15 -12.24
N SER A 425 28.30 1.67 -13.19
CA SER A 425 29.36 0.92 -13.89
C SER A 425 30.52 0.44 -13.00
N LYS A 426 30.74 1.08 -11.84
CA LYS A 426 31.80 0.72 -10.87
C LYS A 426 31.31 -0.22 -9.75
N LEU A 427 30.05 -0.58 -9.72
CA LEU A 427 29.43 -1.38 -8.67
C LEU A 427 29.50 -2.87 -9.00
N VAL A 428 30.71 -3.43 -9.01
CA VAL A 428 30.97 -4.81 -9.47
C VAL A 428 30.34 -5.89 -8.59
N ASN A 429 30.06 -5.58 -7.32
CA ASN A 429 29.49 -6.51 -6.34
C ASN A 429 27.99 -6.31 -6.17
N LEU A 430 27.36 -5.39 -6.89
CA LEU A 430 25.93 -5.09 -6.76
C LEU A 430 25.10 -6.31 -7.15
N LYS A 431 24.26 -6.79 -6.22
CA LYS A 431 23.34 -7.92 -6.41
C LYS A 431 21.89 -7.49 -6.45
N GLY A 432 21.55 -6.37 -5.82
CA GLY A 432 20.20 -5.87 -5.76
C GLY A 432 20.10 -4.36 -5.91
N ILE A 433 19.11 -3.93 -6.69
CA ILE A 433 18.75 -2.51 -6.81
C ILE A 433 17.24 -2.36 -6.70
N ASN A 434 16.83 -1.36 -5.93
CA ASN A 434 15.43 -0.96 -5.84
C ASN A 434 15.28 0.46 -6.39
N LEU A 435 14.62 0.57 -7.53
CA LEU A 435 14.28 1.82 -8.21
C LEU A 435 12.77 2.00 -8.32
N ARG A 436 11.99 1.28 -7.52
CA ARG A 436 10.53 1.33 -7.52
C ARG A 436 10.01 2.73 -7.19
N ASP A 437 8.85 3.07 -7.74
CA ASP A 437 8.18 4.36 -7.51
C ASP A 437 9.08 5.56 -7.82
N ASN A 438 9.49 5.65 -9.10
CA ASN A 438 10.28 6.72 -9.66
C ASN A 438 9.66 7.25 -10.98
N ALA A 439 10.38 8.07 -11.71
CA ALA A 439 9.92 8.64 -12.98
C ALA A 439 10.73 8.12 -14.19
N ILE A 440 11.39 6.97 -14.06
CA ILE A 440 12.34 6.43 -15.03
C ILE A 440 11.61 6.03 -16.31
N LYS A 441 12.08 6.58 -17.44
CA LYS A 441 11.57 6.23 -18.78
C LYS A 441 12.51 5.30 -19.54
N LYS A 442 13.81 5.36 -19.23
CA LYS A 442 14.86 4.59 -19.89
C LYS A 442 15.94 4.24 -18.87
N LEU A 443 16.46 3.03 -18.90
CA LEU A 443 17.51 2.55 -18.01
C LEU A 443 18.87 2.62 -18.69
N PRO A 444 19.95 2.87 -17.95
CA PRO A 444 21.30 2.61 -18.43
C PRO A 444 21.61 1.11 -18.41
N SER A 445 22.76 0.72 -18.94
CA SER A 445 23.27 -0.65 -18.74
C SER A 445 23.50 -0.91 -17.25
N LEU A 446 22.81 -1.92 -16.70
CA LEU A 446 22.95 -2.36 -15.31
C LEU A 446 23.94 -3.52 -15.21
N PRO A 447 24.68 -3.66 -14.09
CA PRO A 447 25.47 -4.86 -13.85
C PRO A 447 24.54 -6.08 -13.72
N ARG A 448 25.11 -7.29 -13.73
CA ARG A 448 24.33 -8.50 -13.51
C ARG A 448 23.83 -8.55 -12.05
N LEU A 449 22.51 -8.58 -11.88
CA LEU A 449 21.83 -8.50 -10.59
C LEU A 449 21.22 -9.85 -10.18
N THR A 450 20.97 -10.01 -8.89
CA THR A 450 20.05 -11.04 -8.39
C THR A 450 18.63 -10.48 -8.31
N TYR A 451 18.48 -9.22 -7.84
CA TYR A 451 17.19 -8.56 -7.67
C TYR A 451 17.17 -7.19 -8.36
N ALA A 452 16.22 -6.96 -9.23
CA ALA A 452 15.95 -5.67 -9.87
C ALA A 452 14.49 -5.29 -9.66
N PHE A 453 14.24 -4.34 -8.76
CA PHE A 453 12.91 -3.78 -8.50
C PHE A 453 12.77 -2.48 -9.27
N LEU A 454 12.00 -2.49 -10.35
CA LEU A 454 11.80 -1.39 -11.31
C LEU A 454 10.33 -1.01 -11.44
N GLY A 455 9.47 -1.53 -10.58
CA GLY A 455 8.04 -1.28 -10.61
C GLY A 455 7.68 0.19 -10.37
N GLU A 456 6.46 0.56 -10.72
CA GLU A 456 5.92 1.91 -10.50
C GLU A 456 6.78 3.02 -11.14
N ASN A 457 7.25 2.76 -12.38
CA ASN A 457 8.02 3.70 -13.19
C ASN A 457 7.26 4.08 -14.48
N LYS A 458 7.97 4.65 -15.44
CA LYS A 458 7.41 5.08 -16.73
C LYS A 458 8.14 4.44 -17.91
N LEU A 459 8.67 3.23 -17.70
CA LEU A 459 9.36 2.48 -18.75
C LEU A 459 8.37 2.13 -19.86
N MET A 460 8.70 2.50 -21.09
CA MET A 460 7.87 2.24 -22.27
C MET A 460 8.33 1.01 -23.04
N SER A 461 9.60 0.67 -22.96
CA SER A 461 10.23 -0.51 -23.54
C SER A 461 11.45 -0.90 -22.74
N VAL A 462 11.84 -2.16 -22.82
CA VAL A 462 13.09 -2.72 -22.27
C VAL A 462 13.99 -3.27 -23.33
N SER A 463 13.64 -3.12 -24.62
CA SER A 463 14.38 -3.63 -25.76
C SER A 463 15.80 -3.04 -25.90
N ASP A 464 15.99 -1.78 -25.50
CA ASP A 464 17.27 -1.08 -25.60
C ASP A 464 18.27 -1.48 -24.51
N THR A 465 17.81 -2.15 -23.45
CA THR A 465 18.62 -2.49 -22.27
C THR A 465 18.37 -3.91 -21.82
N ALA A 466 19.34 -4.79 -22.05
CA ALA A 466 19.28 -6.16 -21.52
C ALA A 466 19.47 -6.13 -19.99
N ILE A 467 18.37 -6.24 -19.23
CA ILE A 467 18.40 -6.24 -17.76
C ILE A 467 18.71 -7.64 -17.27
N ALA A 468 19.95 -7.92 -16.93
CA ALA A 468 20.38 -9.22 -16.43
C ALA A 468 20.09 -9.33 -14.91
N ALA A 469 18.91 -9.85 -14.55
CA ALA A 469 18.53 -10.10 -13.16
C ALA A 469 17.86 -11.47 -13.01
N THR A 470 18.08 -12.14 -11.88
CA THR A 470 17.38 -13.41 -11.57
C THR A 470 15.92 -13.14 -11.22
N TYR A 471 15.67 -12.12 -10.42
CA TYR A 471 14.36 -11.60 -10.05
C TYR A 471 14.18 -10.22 -10.66
N LEU A 472 13.23 -10.07 -11.57
CA LEU A 472 12.98 -8.84 -12.32
C LEU A 472 11.54 -8.38 -12.10
N GLU A 473 11.38 -7.24 -11.44
CA GLU A 473 10.09 -6.61 -11.21
C GLU A 473 9.93 -5.37 -12.10
N LEU A 474 8.92 -5.36 -12.93
CA LEU A 474 8.56 -4.31 -13.88
C LEU A 474 7.08 -3.93 -13.77
N GLU A 475 6.43 -4.23 -12.64
CA GLU A 475 5.02 -3.95 -12.41
C GLU A 475 4.71 -2.45 -12.53
N ARG A 476 3.46 -2.12 -12.94
CA ARG A 476 2.98 -0.73 -13.00
C ARG A 476 3.90 0.20 -13.80
N ASN A 477 4.39 -0.28 -14.94
CA ASN A 477 5.10 0.53 -15.91
C ASN A 477 4.20 0.88 -17.13
N TRP A 478 4.81 1.35 -18.19
CA TRP A 478 4.09 1.72 -19.42
C TRP A 478 4.48 0.84 -20.60
N LEU A 479 4.91 -0.37 -20.32
CA LEU A 479 5.26 -1.35 -21.36
C LEU A 479 4.00 -1.70 -22.15
N ALA A 480 4.06 -1.49 -23.47
CA ALA A 480 2.90 -1.67 -24.34
C ALA A 480 3.13 -2.74 -25.41
N ASP A 481 4.37 -3.00 -25.77
CA ASP A 481 4.78 -3.99 -26.75
C ASP A 481 5.09 -5.33 -26.09
N LEU A 482 4.29 -6.35 -26.35
CA LEU A 482 4.57 -7.71 -25.89
C LEU A 482 5.86 -8.28 -26.52
N GLY A 483 6.33 -7.70 -27.60
CA GLY A 483 7.60 -8.02 -28.27
C GLY A 483 8.82 -7.84 -27.37
N ASP A 484 8.77 -6.93 -26.40
CA ASP A 484 9.83 -6.72 -25.40
C ASP A 484 10.14 -8.01 -24.62
N LEU A 485 9.18 -8.91 -24.41
CA LEU A 485 9.39 -10.19 -23.72
C LEU A 485 10.40 -11.07 -24.43
N TYR A 486 10.42 -11.09 -25.76
CA TYR A 486 11.37 -11.90 -26.51
C TYR A 486 12.82 -11.45 -26.26
N VAL A 487 13.05 -10.15 -26.01
CA VAL A 487 14.35 -9.61 -25.63
C VAL A 487 14.72 -10.06 -24.21
N ILE A 488 13.78 -9.98 -23.25
CA ILE A 488 14.02 -10.42 -21.87
C ILE A 488 14.32 -11.92 -21.82
N PHE A 489 13.63 -12.75 -22.62
CA PHE A 489 13.85 -14.20 -22.65
C PHE A 489 15.22 -14.62 -23.17
N GLN A 490 15.94 -13.75 -23.89
CA GLN A 490 17.32 -13.98 -24.30
C GLN A 490 18.33 -13.72 -23.19
N VAL A 491 17.95 -12.98 -22.15
CA VAL A 491 18.85 -12.62 -21.05
C VAL A 491 19.11 -13.85 -20.18
N PRO A 492 20.34 -14.36 -20.09
CA PRO A 492 20.62 -15.55 -19.31
C PRO A 492 20.44 -15.29 -17.81
N GLY A 493 19.71 -16.18 -17.14
CA GLY A 493 19.58 -16.21 -15.69
C GLY A 493 18.34 -15.54 -15.11
N VAL A 494 17.46 -14.99 -15.96
CA VAL A 494 16.12 -14.52 -15.50
C VAL A 494 15.28 -15.73 -15.12
N GLN A 495 14.79 -15.78 -13.87
CA GLN A 495 13.96 -16.87 -13.35
C GLN A 495 12.56 -16.39 -12.93
N TYR A 496 12.45 -15.18 -12.40
CA TYR A 496 11.20 -14.60 -11.92
C TYR A 496 10.98 -13.24 -12.58
N ILE A 497 9.84 -13.06 -13.24
CA ILE A 497 9.48 -11.80 -13.88
C ILE A 497 8.06 -11.37 -13.49
N PHE A 498 7.93 -10.12 -13.11
CA PHE A 498 6.67 -9.49 -12.70
C PHE A 498 6.37 -8.31 -13.60
N LEU A 499 5.30 -8.41 -14.37
CA LEU A 499 4.87 -7.46 -15.40
C LEU A 499 3.43 -7.00 -15.21
N LYS A 500 2.88 -7.27 -14.03
CA LYS A 500 1.52 -6.92 -13.67
C LYS A 500 1.26 -5.42 -13.84
N GLN A 501 0.04 -5.05 -14.25
CA GLN A 501 -0.39 -3.65 -14.40
C GLN A 501 0.48 -2.85 -15.38
N ASN A 502 0.84 -3.45 -16.51
CA ASN A 502 1.41 -2.76 -17.65
C ASN A 502 0.32 -2.46 -18.70
N ARG A 503 0.70 -2.22 -19.94
CA ARG A 503 -0.21 -1.80 -21.02
C ARG A 503 -0.03 -2.65 -22.28
N PHE A 504 0.36 -3.92 -22.15
CA PHE A 504 0.58 -4.79 -23.28
C PHE A 504 -0.68 -4.88 -24.15
N SER A 505 -0.64 -4.26 -25.33
CA SER A 505 -1.78 -4.09 -26.22
C SER A 505 -1.47 -4.34 -27.69
N TYR A 506 -0.19 -4.49 -28.04
CA TYR A 506 0.28 -4.87 -29.36
C TYR A 506 1.56 -5.69 -29.24
N CYS A 507 2.05 -6.24 -30.36
CA CYS A 507 3.29 -6.99 -30.39
C CYS A 507 4.01 -6.80 -31.72
N GLU A 508 5.27 -6.28 -31.63
CA GLU A 508 6.21 -6.18 -32.73
C GLU A 508 7.38 -7.12 -32.47
N LYS A 509 7.32 -8.33 -33.01
CA LYS A 509 8.35 -9.35 -32.82
C LYS A 509 9.61 -9.01 -33.59
N SER A 510 10.65 -8.60 -32.89
CA SER A 510 11.95 -8.21 -33.47
C SER A 510 13.03 -9.30 -33.39
N VAL A 511 12.83 -10.34 -32.57
CA VAL A 511 13.89 -11.31 -32.22
C VAL A 511 13.35 -12.73 -32.11
N THR A 512 14.14 -13.73 -32.48
CA THR A 512 13.87 -15.15 -32.25
C THR A 512 14.52 -15.61 -30.96
N VAL A 513 13.77 -16.23 -30.06
CA VAL A 513 14.26 -16.69 -28.75
C VAL A 513 14.86 -18.09 -28.86
N THR A 514 16.02 -18.30 -28.24
CA THR A 514 16.66 -19.61 -28.09
C THR A 514 16.00 -20.41 -26.95
N GLU A 515 15.97 -21.75 -27.07
CA GLU A 515 15.29 -22.65 -26.12
C GLU A 515 15.96 -22.76 -24.72
N ASN A 516 17.05 -22.05 -24.48
CA ASN A 516 17.81 -22.08 -23.21
C ASN A 516 17.28 -21.14 -22.10
N ASN A 517 16.00 -20.83 -22.12
CA ASN A 517 15.38 -19.97 -21.11
C ASN A 517 15.35 -20.65 -19.73
N GLN A 518 15.56 -19.86 -18.64
CA GLN A 518 15.58 -20.34 -17.26
C GLN A 518 14.35 -19.88 -16.45
N LEU A 519 13.36 -19.27 -17.10
CA LEU A 519 12.21 -18.66 -16.45
C LEU A 519 11.35 -19.71 -15.75
N ILE A 520 11.04 -19.47 -14.48
CA ILE A 520 10.24 -20.35 -13.61
C ILE A 520 8.88 -19.72 -13.32
N PHE A 521 8.84 -18.39 -13.18
CA PHE A 521 7.65 -17.64 -12.79
C PHE A 521 7.45 -16.41 -13.68
N MET A 522 6.21 -16.19 -14.13
CA MET A 522 5.82 -14.99 -14.88
C MET A 522 4.45 -14.48 -14.43
N ASP A 523 4.40 -13.18 -14.11
CA ASP A 523 3.14 -12.47 -13.85
C ASP A 523 2.87 -11.45 -14.97
N LEU A 524 1.84 -11.68 -15.75
CA LEU A 524 1.28 -10.80 -16.79
C LEU A 524 -0.14 -10.33 -16.43
N GLY A 525 -0.54 -10.45 -15.17
CA GLY A 525 -1.86 -10.02 -14.71
C GLY A 525 -2.14 -8.54 -14.95
N GLU A 526 -3.41 -8.18 -15.02
CA GLU A 526 -3.86 -6.79 -15.16
C GLU A 526 -3.23 -6.04 -16.36
N ASN A 527 -3.23 -6.69 -17.53
CA ASN A 527 -2.79 -6.12 -18.81
C ASN A 527 -3.94 -6.11 -19.84
N MET A 528 -3.65 -5.96 -21.12
CA MET A 528 -4.62 -5.93 -22.20
C MET A 528 -4.29 -6.96 -23.28
N LEU A 529 -3.93 -8.19 -22.88
CA LEU A 529 -3.48 -9.24 -23.81
C LEU A 529 -4.55 -9.64 -24.83
N GLN A 530 -5.82 -9.43 -24.53
CA GLN A 530 -6.92 -9.61 -25.49
C GLN A 530 -6.66 -8.85 -26.79
N LEU A 531 -6.21 -7.58 -26.69
CA LEU A 531 -5.94 -6.76 -27.88
C LEU A 531 -4.78 -7.28 -28.74
N VAL A 532 -3.82 -7.97 -28.12
CA VAL A 532 -2.69 -8.61 -28.82
C VAL A 532 -3.17 -9.86 -29.56
N TRP A 533 -3.88 -10.75 -28.86
CA TRP A 533 -4.25 -12.06 -29.37
C TRP A 533 -5.42 -12.01 -30.36
N GLU A 534 -6.34 -11.06 -30.25
CA GLU A 534 -7.38 -10.82 -31.28
C GLU A 534 -6.79 -10.48 -32.65
N ARG A 535 -5.60 -9.83 -32.65
CA ARG A 535 -4.87 -9.53 -33.91
C ARG A 535 -4.06 -10.72 -34.45
N GLY A 536 -4.07 -11.85 -33.75
CA GLY A 536 -3.26 -13.01 -34.09
C GLY A 536 -1.75 -12.80 -33.90
N SER A 537 -1.34 -11.79 -33.12
CA SER A 537 0.06 -11.45 -32.94
C SER A 537 0.66 -12.23 -31.75
N CYS A 538 1.94 -12.62 -31.84
CA CYS A 538 2.74 -13.24 -30.78
C CYS A 538 2.06 -14.44 -30.08
N LEU A 539 1.39 -15.28 -30.84
CA LEU A 539 0.78 -16.51 -30.34
C LEU A 539 1.80 -17.56 -29.87
N ASP A 540 3.06 -17.36 -30.19
CA ASP A 540 4.20 -18.21 -29.81
C ASP A 540 5.00 -17.68 -28.62
N VAL A 541 4.51 -16.62 -27.93
CA VAL A 541 5.25 -15.93 -26.85
C VAL A 541 5.68 -16.86 -25.73
N PHE A 542 4.89 -17.86 -25.36
CA PHE A 542 5.23 -18.82 -24.32
C PHE A 542 5.96 -20.07 -24.82
N ARG A 543 6.06 -20.27 -26.12
CA ARG A 543 6.66 -21.48 -26.70
C ARG A 543 8.08 -21.79 -26.23
N PRO A 544 9.00 -20.81 -26.05
CA PRO A 544 10.37 -21.08 -25.60
C PRO A 544 10.50 -21.34 -24.09
N LEU A 545 9.42 -21.27 -23.31
CA LEU A 545 9.47 -21.25 -21.84
C LEU A 545 9.26 -22.65 -21.24
N SER A 546 10.04 -23.63 -21.65
CA SER A 546 9.89 -25.03 -21.23
C SER A 546 10.04 -25.28 -19.72
N LYS A 547 10.68 -24.37 -18.97
CA LYS A 547 10.89 -24.46 -17.51
C LYS A 547 9.89 -23.66 -16.70
N LEU A 548 8.98 -22.93 -17.34
CA LEU A 548 8.01 -22.11 -16.62
C LEU A 548 7.06 -22.99 -15.81
N GLN A 549 6.99 -22.74 -14.51
CA GLN A 549 6.13 -23.48 -13.58
C GLN A 549 4.86 -22.73 -13.24
N VAL A 550 4.92 -21.40 -13.16
CA VAL A 550 3.76 -20.57 -12.79
C VAL A 550 3.59 -19.43 -13.77
N LEU A 551 2.37 -19.27 -14.30
CA LEU A 551 1.97 -18.20 -15.20
C LEU A 551 0.68 -17.54 -14.70
N LEU A 552 0.73 -16.22 -14.48
CA LEU A 552 -0.43 -15.44 -14.09
C LEU A 552 -0.90 -14.57 -15.26
N LEU A 553 -2.16 -14.72 -15.65
CA LEU A 553 -2.83 -14.02 -16.76
C LEU A 553 -4.18 -13.43 -16.32
N ASN A 554 -4.38 -13.26 -15.03
CA ASN A 554 -5.64 -12.72 -14.49
C ASN A 554 -5.86 -11.26 -14.92
N ASN A 555 -7.12 -10.85 -15.05
CA ASN A 555 -7.50 -9.48 -15.42
C ASN A 555 -6.88 -9.00 -16.75
N ASN A 556 -6.97 -9.81 -17.81
CA ASN A 556 -6.44 -9.47 -19.15
C ASN A 556 -7.53 -9.27 -20.21
N TYR A 557 -8.80 -9.23 -19.77
CA TYR A 557 -9.98 -9.12 -20.63
C TYR A 557 -10.15 -10.25 -21.64
N LEU A 558 -9.47 -11.40 -21.46
CA LEU A 558 -9.47 -12.52 -22.39
C LEU A 558 -10.89 -13.09 -22.53
N ASN A 559 -11.42 -13.05 -23.73
CA ASN A 559 -12.71 -13.67 -24.09
C ASN A 559 -12.53 -15.11 -24.60
N ALA A 560 -11.35 -15.41 -25.16
CA ALA A 560 -10.96 -16.74 -25.62
C ALA A 560 -9.45 -16.93 -25.48
N LEU A 561 -9.02 -18.18 -25.39
CA LEU A 561 -7.60 -18.56 -25.41
C LEU A 561 -7.22 -19.01 -26.82
N PRO A 562 -6.16 -18.45 -27.42
CA PRO A 562 -5.70 -18.93 -28.74
C PRO A 562 -5.28 -20.40 -28.69
N GLN A 563 -5.63 -21.15 -29.73
CA GLN A 563 -5.27 -22.56 -29.78
C GLN A 563 -3.75 -22.76 -29.79
N GLY A 564 -3.26 -23.63 -28.88
CA GLY A 564 -1.83 -23.93 -28.77
C GLY A 564 -0.99 -22.88 -28.09
N ILE A 565 -1.58 -21.83 -27.48
CA ILE A 565 -0.86 -20.75 -26.80
C ILE A 565 0.06 -21.28 -25.67
N PHE A 566 -0.30 -22.38 -25.02
CA PHE A 566 0.48 -23.00 -23.95
C PHE A 566 1.32 -24.21 -24.42
N SER A 567 1.47 -24.45 -25.72
CA SER A 567 2.07 -25.68 -26.28
C SER A 567 3.54 -25.90 -25.87
N GLY A 568 4.30 -24.86 -25.58
CA GLY A 568 5.70 -24.93 -25.13
C GLY A 568 5.90 -25.11 -23.62
N LEU A 569 4.83 -25.00 -22.84
CA LEU A 569 4.90 -24.94 -21.36
C LEU A 569 4.84 -26.34 -20.74
N ILE A 570 5.86 -27.14 -21.00
CA ILE A 570 5.89 -28.56 -20.57
C ILE A 570 6.09 -28.76 -19.05
N SER A 571 6.52 -27.73 -18.32
CA SER A 571 6.71 -27.75 -16.87
C SER A 571 5.68 -26.93 -16.10
N LEU A 572 4.65 -26.39 -16.77
CA LEU A 572 3.67 -25.50 -16.12
C LEU A 572 2.83 -26.28 -15.11
N GLU A 573 2.90 -25.89 -13.85
CA GLU A 573 2.14 -26.47 -12.76
C GLU A 573 0.99 -25.58 -12.29
N GLY A 574 1.15 -24.26 -12.33
CA GLY A 574 0.17 -23.27 -11.89
C GLY A 574 -0.20 -22.26 -12.99
N LEU A 575 -1.49 -22.10 -13.25
CA LEU A 575 -2.03 -21.13 -14.19
C LEU A 575 -3.17 -20.35 -13.54
N ASN A 576 -3.06 -19.01 -13.55
CA ASN A 576 -4.12 -18.13 -13.08
C ASN A 576 -4.73 -17.36 -14.26
N LEU A 577 -5.99 -17.61 -14.56
CA LEU A 577 -6.82 -16.97 -15.57
C LEU A 577 -8.02 -16.24 -14.93
N ALA A 578 -7.99 -15.98 -13.63
CA ALA A 578 -9.10 -15.36 -12.91
C ALA A 578 -9.45 -13.98 -13.47
N SER A 579 -10.71 -13.57 -13.28
CA SER A 579 -11.18 -12.24 -13.65
C SER A 579 -10.90 -11.87 -15.12
N ASN A 580 -11.18 -12.81 -16.02
CA ASN A 580 -11.20 -12.60 -17.46
C ASN A 580 -12.65 -12.68 -17.99
N LEU A 581 -12.82 -12.79 -19.29
CA LEU A 581 -14.14 -12.88 -19.95
C LEU A 581 -14.32 -14.22 -20.66
N LEU A 582 -13.61 -15.27 -20.22
CA LEU A 582 -13.64 -16.58 -20.84
C LEU A 582 -15.03 -17.20 -20.69
N SER A 583 -15.65 -17.51 -21.82
CA SER A 583 -16.96 -18.15 -21.86
C SER A 583 -16.88 -19.63 -22.22
N HIS A 584 -15.82 -20.03 -22.92
CA HIS A 584 -15.60 -21.39 -23.42
C HIS A 584 -14.13 -21.80 -23.30
N LEU A 585 -13.89 -23.08 -23.09
CA LEU A 585 -12.56 -23.70 -23.04
C LEU A 585 -12.48 -24.82 -24.05
N SER A 586 -11.51 -24.74 -24.97
CA SER A 586 -11.31 -25.81 -25.97
C SER A 586 -10.66 -27.05 -25.33
N PRO A 587 -11.09 -28.25 -25.69
CA PRO A 587 -10.43 -29.48 -25.23
C PRO A 587 -8.93 -29.47 -25.57
N GLY A 588 -8.11 -29.90 -24.61
CA GLY A 588 -6.65 -29.97 -24.78
C GLY A 588 -5.92 -28.64 -24.82
N ILE A 589 -6.56 -27.52 -24.41
CA ILE A 589 -5.92 -26.20 -24.36
C ILE A 589 -4.80 -26.13 -23.32
N PHE A 590 -4.94 -26.84 -22.20
CA PHE A 590 -3.98 -26.82 -21.11
C PHE A 590 -2.91 -27.92 -21.24
N PRO A 591 -1.66 -27.65 -20.84
CA PRO A 591 -0.61 -28.67 -20.85
C PRO A 591 -0.87 -29.76 -19.80
N LYS A 592 -0.44 -30.98 -20.07
CA LYS A 592 -0.62 -32.15 -19.19
C LYS A 592 0.10 -31.99 -17.82
N SER A 593 1.09 -31.11 -17.73
CA SER A 593 1.82 -30.79 -16.49
C SER A 593 1.00 -29.98 -15.51
N LEU A 594 -0.07 -29.31 -15.95
CA LEU A 594 -0.86 -28.40 -15.13
C LEU A 594 -1.51 -29.13 -13.95
N ARG A 595 -1.36 -28.57 -12.75
CA ARG A 595 -1.89 -29.09 -11.47
C ARG A 595 -2.83 -28.12 -10.76
N HIS A 596 -2.60 -26.84 -10.95
CA HIS A 596 -3.30 -25.76 -10.25
C HIS A 596 -3.85 -24.76 -11.27
N LEU A 597 -5.18 -24.63 -11.32
CA LEU A 597 -5.85 -23.75 -12.28
C LEU A 597 -6.85 -22.86 -11.55
N ASN A 598 -6.74 -21.54 -11.77
CA ASN A 598 -7.71 -20.56 -11.31
C ASN A 598 -8.43 -19.95 -12.52
N LEU A 599 -9.74 -20.14 -12.58
CA LEU A 599 -10.68 -19.59 -13.57
C LEU A 599 -11.80 -18.79 -12.91
N SER A 600 -11.62 -18.37 -11.64
CA SER A 600 -12.65 -17.63 -10.91
C SER A 600 -12.96 -16.29 -11.57
N GLY A 601 -14.20 -15.82 -11.43
CA GLY A 601 -14.60 -14.53 -11.98
C GLY A 601 -14.54 -14.44 -13.52
N ASN A 602 -14.89 -15.52 -14.20
CA ASN A 602 -15.02 -15.56 -15.66
C ASN A 602 -16.49 -15.63 -16.11
N GLN A 603 -16.74 -15.95 -17.37
CA GLN A 603 -18.07 -16.08 -17.93
C GLN A 603 -18.37 -17.51 -18.41
N LEU A 604 -17.74 -18.51 -17.79
CA LEU A 604 -17.95 -19.91 -18.14
C LEU A 604 -19.40 -20.29 -17.87
N PHE A 605 -20.10 -20.81 -18.89
CA PHE A 605 -21.51 -21.19 -18.75
C PHE A 605 -21.70 -22.72 -18.61
N SER A 606 -20.94 -23.53 -19.35
CA SER A 606 -20.99 -24.99 -19.24
C SER A 606 -19.64 -25.61 -19.66
N PRO A 607 -18.58 -25.51 -18.81
CA PRO A 607 -17.27 -26.06 -19.16
C PRO A 607 -17.28 -27.59 -19.12
N GLU A 608 -16.60 -28.18 -20.09
CA GLU A 608 -16.46 -29.64 -20.20
C GLU A 608 -15.47 -30.20 -19.16
N PRO A 609 -15.82 -31.23 -18.38
CA PRO A 609 -14.97 -31.78 -17.33
C PRO A 609 -13.62 -32.33 -17.80
N GLU A 610 -13.53 -32.77 -19.05
CA GLU A 610 -12.29 -33.33 -19.65
C GLU A 610 -11.11 -32.35 -19.55
N VAL A 611 -11.38 -31.05 -19.56
CA VAL A 611 -10.38 -30.01 -19.46
C VAL A 611 -9.69 -29.98 -18.08
N PHE A 612 -10.32 -30.54 -17.05
CA PHE A 612 -9.89 -30.46 -15.66
C PHE A 612 -9.29 -31.76 -15.10
N MET A 613 -9.27 -32.85 -15.84
CA MET A 613 -8.92 -34.18 -15.32
C MET A 613 -7.50 -34.33 -14.77
N SER A 614 -6.53 -33.51 -15.22
CA SER A 614 -5.14 -33.57 -14.78
C SER A 614 -4.83 -32.72 -13.53
N LEU A 615 -5.82 -31.97 -13.05
CA LEU A 615 -5.62 -30.99 -12.00
C LEU A 615 -5.60 -31.59 -10.60
N ARG A 616 -4.93 -30.90 -9.66
CA ARG A 616 -5.01 -31.13 -8.22
C ARG A 616 -5.92 -30.12 -7.53
N THR A 617 -5.86 -28.87 -7.96
CA THR A 617 -6.72 -27.80 -7.43
C THR A 617 -7.32 -27.02 -8.58
N LEU A 618 -8.58 -26.65 -8.43
CA LEU A 618 -9.36 -25.91 -9.39
C LEU A 618 -10.20 -24.85 -8.66
N ASP A 619 -10.13 -23.61 -9.14
CA ASP A 619 -11.02 -22.53 -8.76
C ASP A 619 -11.88 -22.11 -9.96
N ILE A 620 -13.17 -22.36 -9.87
CA ILE A 620 -14.18 -21.99 -10.87
C ILE A 620 -15.33 -21.19 -10.24
N THR A 621 -15.07 -20.52 -9.12
CA THR A 621 -16.05 -19.68 -8.41
C THR A 621 -16.42 -18.46 -9.26
N HIS A 622 -17.59 -17.85 -8.97
CA HIS A 622 -18.01 -16.59 -9.59
C HIS A 622 -18.01 -16.63 -11.13
N ASN A 623 -18.48 -17.72 -11.73
CA ASN A 623 -18.70 -17.85 -13.17
C ASN A 623 -20.18 -17.69 -13.52
N SER A 624 -20.51 -17.63 -14.81
CA SER A 624 -21.88 -17.38 -15.31
C SER A 624 -22.55 -18.68 -15.74
N TYR A 625 -22.71 -19.63 -14.82
CA TYR A 625 -23.25 -20.96 -15.13
C TYR A 625 -24.69 -20.90 -15.65
N VAL A 626 -24.90 -21.57 -16.77
CA VAL A 626 -26.23 -21.83 -17.32
C VAL A 626 -26.67 -23.21 -16.86
N CYS A 627 -27.62 -23.25 -15.92
CA CYS A 627 -28.05 -24.48 -15.28
C CYS A 627 -29.20 -25.13 -16.08
N ASP A 628 -28.85 -25.56 -17.25
CA ASP A 628 -29.68 -26.44 -18.12
C ASP A 628 -29.02 -27.82 -18.26
N CYS A 629 -29.55 -28.66 -19.10
CA CYS A 629 -29.05 -30.01 -19.27
C CYS A 629 -27.66 -30.11 -19.88
N THR A 630 -27.11 -29.04 -20.43
CA THR A 630 -25.72 -29.00 -20.91
C THR A 630 -24.72 -29.02 -19.76
N LEU A 631 -25.12 -28.57 -18.55
CA LEU A 631 -24.27 -28.57 -17.36
C LEU A 631 -24.21 -29.94 -16.66
N LYS A 632 -25.04 -30.93 -17.05
CA LYS A 632 -25.16 -32.25 -16.38
C LYS A 632 -23.80 -32.95 -16.22
N SER A 633 -22.95 -32.93 -17.23
CA SER A 633 -21.61 -33.54 -17.20
C SER A 633 -20.71 -32.91 -16.15
N LEU A 634 -20.74 -31.57 -15.99
CA LEU A 634 -19.98 -30.87 -14.97
C LEU A 634 -20.50 -31.18 -13.57
N LEU A 635 -21.82 -31.21 -13.35
CA LEU A 635 -22.42 -31.51 -12.06
C LEU A 635 -22.05 -32.93 -11.58
N VAL A 636 -22.13 -33.93 -12.46
CA VAL A 636 -21.72 -35.31 -12.14
C VAL A 636 -20.23 -35.34 -11.76
N TRP A 637 -19.40 -34.71 -12.57
CA TRP A 637 -17.95 -34.65 -12.32
C TRP A 637 -17.60 -33.94 -10.99
N LEU A 638 -18.28 -32.84 -10.65
CA LEU A 638 -18.07 -32.10 -9.39
C LEU A 638 -18.35 -32.96 -8.14
N ASN A 639 -19.29 -33.90 -8.23
CA ASN A 639 -19.64 -34.80 -7.14
C ASN A 639 -18.67 -36.01 -7.01
N GLU A 640 -18.01 -36.39 -8.11
CA GLU A 640 -17.17 -37.60 -8.16
C GLU A 640 -15.67 -37.29 -8.16
N THR A 641 -15.29 -36.03 -8.39
CA THR A 641 -13.88 -35.65 -8.60
C THR A 641 -13.05 -35.67 -7.32
N ASN A 642 -11.80 -36.12 -7.42
CA ASN A 642 -10.76 -35.99 -6.39
C ASN A 642 -10.02 -34.64 -6.45
N VAL A 643 -10.36 -33.75 -7.38
CA VAL A 643 -9.77 -32.41 -7.50
C VAL A 643 -10.23 -31.52 -6.34
N THR A 644 -9.28 -30.91 -5.65
CA THR A 644 -9.62 -29.96 -4.56
C THR A 644 -10.19 -28.68 -5.18
N LEU A 645 -11.47 -28.42 -4.89
CA LEU A 645 -12.14 -27.22 -5.32
C LEU A 645 -11.86 -26.06 -4.35
N ALA A 646 -11.40 -24.92 -4.87
CA ALA A 646 -11.19 -23.70 -4.08
C ALA A 646 -12.52 -22.95 -3.89
N GLY A 647 -12.59 -22.13 -2.83
CA GLY A 647 -13.78 -21.32 -2.49
C GLY A 647 -14.90 -22.10 -1.84
N SER A 648 -15.98 -21.39 -1.49
CA SER A 648 -17.18 -21.98 -0.93
C SER A 648 -18.02 -22.64 -2.03
N GLN A 649 -18.78 -23.67 -1.70
CA GLN A 649 -19.79 -24.23 -2.60
C GLN A 649 -20.84 -23.19 -3.01
N PHE A 650 -21.12 -22.20 -2.18
CA PHE A 650 -22.06 -21.10 -2.46
C PHE A 650 -21.52 -20.10 -3.48
N ASP A 651 -20.21 -20.07 -3.74
CA ASP A 651 -19.59 -19.19 -4.73
C ASP A 651 -19.69 -19.75 -6.16
N ARG A 652 -20.27 -20.96 -6.34
CA ARG A 652 -20.58 -21.62 -7.60
C ARG A 652 -22.09 -21.73 -7.72
N TYR A 653 -22.71 -20.78 -8.40
CA TYR A 653 -24.18 -20.64 -8.48
C TYR A 653 -24.66 -20.42 -9.90
N CYS A 654 -25.92 -20.73 -10.13
CA CYS A 654 -26.61 -20.53 -11.40
C CYS A 654 -26.84 -19.05 -11.66
N VAL A 655 -26.60 -18.62 -12.92
CA VAL A 655 -26.99 -17.27 -13.39
C VAL A 655 -28.25 -17.35 -14.24
N TYR A 656 -28.44 -18.44 -14.97
CA TYR A 656 -29.61 -18.69 -15.83
C TYR A 656 -30.01 -20.17 -15.73
N PRO A 657 -31.29 -20.54 -15.85
CA PRO A 657 -32.47 -19.69 -16.06
C PRO A 657 -32.86 -18.88 -14.81
N PRO A 658 -33.71 -17.84 -14.96
CA PRO A 658 -34.10 -16.95 -13.85
C PRO A 658 -34.68 -17.63 -12.64
N MET A 659 -35.32 -18.79 -12.82
CA MET A 659 -35.93 -19.58 -11.74
C MET A 659 -34.87 -20.22 -10.82
N LEU A 660 -33.68 -20.49 -11.31
CA LEU A 660 -32.57 -21.10 -10.60
C LEU A 660 -31.44 -20.08 -10.27
N ALA A 661 -31.64 -18.82 -10.63
CA ALA A 661 -30.61 -17.80 -10.42
C ALA A 661 -30.28 -17.60 -8.94
N GLY A 662 -29.02 -17.75 -8.57
CA GLY A 662 -28.52 -17.70 -7.20
C GLY A 662 -28.46 -19.06 -6.48
N GLU A 663 -29.02 -20.12 -7.03
CA GLU A 663 -28.93 -21.46 -6.42
C GLU A 663 -27.52 -22.04 -6.62
N PRO A 664 -26.90 -22.57 -5.55
CA PRO A 664 -25.60 -23.24 -5.65
C PRO A 664 -25.67 -24.51 -6.52
N LEU A 665 -24.62 -24.73 -7.33
CA LEU A 665 -24.54 -25.91 -8.20
C LEU A 665 -24.65 -27.23 -7.43
N SER A 666 -24.23 -27.27 -6.16
CA SER A 666 -24.26 -28.48 -5.32
C SER A 666 -25.67 -28.93 -4.94
N PHE A 667 -26.70 -28.08 -5.08
CA PHE A 667 -28.10 -28.41 -4.74
C PHE A 667 -28.94 -28.78 -5.96
N LEU A 668 -28.35 -28.75 -7.17
CA LEU A 668 -29.06 -29.04 -8.40
C LEU A 668 -29.20 -30.56 -8.60
N THR A 669 -30.39 -31.05 -8.50
CA THR A 669 -30.79 -32.39 -8.95
C THR A 669 -31.61 -32.23 -10.24
N HIS A 670 -30.97 -32.29 -11.38
CA HIS A 670 -31.65 -32.15 -12.69
C HIS A 670 -31.91 -33.54 -13.29
N ASP A 671 -33.16 -33.88 -13.36
CA ASP A 671 -33.68 -34.98 -14.15
C ASP A 671 -33.86 -34.48 -15.60
N CYS A 672 -32.79 -34.68 -16.41
CA CYS A 672 -32.77 -34.18 -17.81
C CYS A 672 -33.51 -35.12 -18.75
N ASP A 673 -34.11 -36.19 -18.29
CA ASP A 673 -34.76 -37.19 -19.16
C ASP A 673 -36.13 -36.72 -19.69
N GLU A 674 -36.73 -35.63 -19.10
CA GLU A 674 -37.96 -35.02 -19.62
C GLU A 674 -37.72 -34.00 -20.76
N ASP A 675 -36.48 -33.56 -21.02
CA ASP A 675 -36.19 -32.43 -21.95
C ASP A 675 -36.12 -32.89 -23.44
N GLU A 676 -35.90 -34.15 -23.73
CA GLU A 676 -35.90 -34.63 -25.13
C GLU A 676 -37.29 -34.49 -25.80
N LEU A 677 -38.34 -34.67 -24.99
CA LEU A 677 -39.73 -34.48 -25.44
C LEU A 677 -40.03 -32.96 -25.62
N GLN A 678 -39.55 -32.11 -24.73
CA GLN A 678 -39.71 -30.66 -24.83
C GLN A 678 -38.94 -30.04 -25.97
N GLN A 679 -37.70 -30.52 -26.28
CA GLN A 679 -36.90 -30.06 -27.38
C GLN A 679 -37.56 -30.44 -28.73
N THR A 680 -38.07 -31.65 -28.86
CA THR A 680 -38.85 -32.09 -30.02
C THR A 680 -40.12 -31.27 -30.20
N LEU A 681 -40.78 -30.91 -29.09
CA LEU A 681 -41.96 -30.06 -29.09
C LEU A 681 -41.65 -28.61 -29.48
N ARG A 682 -40.56 -28.05 -28.99
CA ARG A 682 -40.05 -26.69 -29.36
C ARG A 682 -39.62 -26.65 -30.82
N PHE A 683 -38.95 -27.70 -31.30
CA PHE A 683 -38.54 -27.80 -32.73
C PHE A 683 -39.76 -27.95 -33.63
N SER A 684 -40.76 -28.72 -33.22
CA SER A 684 -42.02 -28.89 -33.94
C SER A 684 -42.84 -27.58 -33.97
N VAL A 685 -42.89 -26.84 -32.85
CA VAL A 685 -43.54 -25.52 -32.77
C VAL A 685 -42.78 -24.50 -33.64
N PHE A 686 -41.42 -24.54 -33.63
CA PHE A 686 -40.60 -23.68 -34.50
C PHE A 686 -40.82 -23.95 -36.00
N ILE A 687 -40.90 -25.23 -36.40
CA ILE A 687 -41.21 -25.59 -37.78
C ILE A 687 -42.65 -25.14 -38.13
N PHE A 688 -43.61 -25.36 -37.21
CA PHE A 688 -44.99 -24.94 -37.45
C PHE A 688 -45.13 -23.42 -37.55
N THR A 689 -44.47 -22.66 -36.64
CA THR A 689 -44.50 -21.20 -36.69
C THR A 689 -43.72 -20.62 -37.91
N SER A 690 -42.59 -21.19 -38.30
CA SER A 690 -41.86 -20.76 -39.49
C SER A 690 -42.65 -21.12 -40.79
N THR A 691 -43.30 -22.27 -40.87
CA THR A 691 -44.14 -22.63 -42.03
C THR A 691 -45.37 -21.76 -42.10
N THR A 692 -45.99 -21.42 -40.95
CA THR A 692 -47.14 -20.47 -40.93
C THR A 692 -46.70 -19.05 -41.28
N LEU A 693 -45.50 -18.59 -40.86
CA LEU A 693 -44.95 -17.29 -41.24
C LEU A 693 -44.64 -17.24 -42.74
N LEU A 694 -44.10 -18.35 -43.30
CA LEU A 694 -43.84 -18.51 -44.74
C LEU A 694 -45.13 -18.51 -45.55
N MET A 695 -46.13 -19.21 -45.11
CA MET A 695 -47.49 -19.20 -45.69
C MET A 695 -48.11 -17.81 -45.60
N PHE A 696 -47.99 -17.13 -44.44
CA PHE A 696 -48.49 -15.78 -44.25
C PHE A 696 -47.73 -14.77 -45.15
N SER A 697 -46.42 -14.89 -45.27
CA SER A 697 -45.58 -14.04 -46.17
C SER A 697 -45.95 -14.27 -47.64
N MET A 698 -46.22 -15.57 -48.04
CA MET A 698 -46.72 -15.90 -49.39
C MET A 698 -48.12 -15.31 -49.59
N ALA A 699 -48.99 -15.40 -48.57
CA ALA A 699 -50.34 -14.81 -48.65
C ALA A 699 -50.28 -13.28 -48.73
N VAL A 700 -49.36 -12.63 -48.05
CA VAL A 700 -49.10 -11.18 -48.16
C VAL A 700 -48.55 -10.81 -49.54
N ILE A 701 -47.65 -11.62 -50.11
CA ILE A 701 -47.10 -11.39 -51.47
C ILE A 701 -48.21 -11.55 -52.51
N ILE A 702 -49.10 -12.56 -52.35
CA ILE A 702 -50.24 -12.76 -53.23
C ILE A 702 -51.22 -11.60 -53.05
N PHE A 703 -51.48 -11.15 -51.78
CA PHE A 703 -52.35 -10.01 -51.46
C PHE A 703 -51.80 -8.69 -52.03
N THR A 704 -50.49 -8.45 -51.96
CA THR A 704 -49.85 -7.24 -52.52
C THR A 704 -49.86 -7.21 -54.07
N ARG A 705 -49.91 -8.35 -54.73
CA ARG A 705 -50.08 -8.41 -56.20
C ARG A 705 -51.56 -8.22 -56.60
N CYS A 706 -52.52 -8.49 -55.72
CA CYS A 706 -53.93 -8.24 -55.95
C CYS A 706 -54.44 -6.87 -55.50
N ARG A 707 -53.58 -5.91 -55.29
CA ARG A 707 -53.73 -4.64 -54.52
C ARG A 707 -54.63 -3.58 -55.19
N GLY A 708 -55.40 -3.92 -56.26
CA GLY A 708 -56.28 -2.93 -56.87
C GLY A 708 -57.70 -2.79 -56.23
N ILE A 709 -58.16 -3.73 -55.40
CA ILE A 709 -59.55 -3.82 -54.93
C ILE A 709 -59.67 -3.57 -53.39
N CYS A 710 -58.64 -3.80 -52.58
CA CYS A 710 -58.72 -3.72 -51.14
C CYS A 710 -58.35 -2.37 -50.49
N PHE A 711 -57.79 -1.42 -51.24
CA PHE A 711 -57.37 -0.13 -50.75
C PHE A 711 -58.53 0.82 -50.39
N VAL A 712 -59.68 0.61 -50.95
CA VAL A 712 -60.88 1.44 -50.66
C VAL A 712 -61.51 1.04 -49.29
N TRP A 713 -61.36 -0.21 -48.84
CA TRP A 713 -62.00 -0.72 -47.62
C TRP A 713 -61.20 -0.38 -46.33
N TYR A 714 -59.92 -0.27 -46.43
CA TYR A 714 -59.05 0.02 -45.25
C TYR A 714 -59.14 1.47 -44.74
N LYS A 715 -59.43 2.41 -45.63
CA LYS A 715 -59.46 3.84 -45.28
C LYS A 715 -60.67 4.24 -44.44
N THR A 716 -61.68 3.41 -44.31
CA THR A 716 -62.90 3.71 -43.53
C THR A 716 -62.84 3.23 -42.09
N ILE A 717 -61.98 2.28 -41.74
CA ILE A 717 -61.92 1.65 -40.41
C ILE A 717 -60.86 2.29 -39.47
N THR A 718 -59.82 2.90 -40.02
CA THR A 718 -58.69 3.40 -39.15
C THR A 718 -58.79 4.85 -38.68
N LYS A 719 -59.94 5.51 -38.88
CA LYS A 719 -60.12 6.91 -38.44
C LYS A 719 -60.61 7.08 -37.02
N GLN A 720 -60.77 6.03 -36.20
CA GLN A 720 -61.39 6.09 -34.87
C GLN A 720 -60.54 5.62 -33.70
N LEU A 721 -59.24 5.34 -33.84
CA LEU A 721 -58.44 4.87 -32.70
C LEU A 721 -56.99 5.35 -32.80
N ILE A 722 -56.70 6.57 -32.46
CA ILE A 722 -55.44 7.01 -31.85
C ILE A 722 -55.52 8.49 -31.50
N ASP A 723 -56.10 8.79 -30.38
CA ASP A 723 -55.75 9.97 -29.57
C ASP A 723 -55.39 9.47 -28.20
N ARG A 724 -54.11 9.36 -27.92
CA ARG A 724 -53.58 9.31 -26.55
C ARG A 724 -52.22 10.02 -26.47
N HIS A 725 -52.18 11.00 -25.59
CA HIS A 725 -51.02 11.80 -25.23
C HIS A 725 -49.78 11.01 -24.82
N PRO A 726 -48.59 11.52 -25.07
CA PRO A 726 -47.36 10.91 -24.58
C PRO A 726 -47.22 11.11 -23.05
N PRO A 727 -46.67 10.11 -22.32
CA PRO A 727 -46.45 10.22 -20.91
C PRO A 727 -45.25 11.15 -20.60
N ALA A 728 -45.38 11.88 -19.47
CA ALA A 728 -44.40 12.78 -18.95
C ALA A 728 -43.04 12.09 -18.68
N ALA A 729 -41.97 12.83 -18.90
CA ALA A 729 -40.59 12.40 -18.67
C ALA A 729 -40.40 11.88 -17.24
N GLY A 730 -39.79 10.71 -17.13
CA GLY A 730 -39.43 10.07 -15.90
C GLY A 730 -38.38 10.84 -15.11
N THR A 731 -38.56 10.88 -13.82
CA THR A 731 -37.70 11.48 -12.79
C THR A 731 -36.26 11.00 -12.88
N SER A 732 -35.33 11.95 -12.76
CA SER A 732 -33.88 11.72 -12.79
C SER A 732 -33.40 10.83 -11.64
N GLU A 733 -32.59 9.87 -11.94
CA GLU A 733 -31.94 8.88 -11.07
C GLU A 733 -30.86 9.49 -10.16
N TYR A 734 -30.56 10.79 -10.27
CA TYR A 734 -29.51 11.49 -9.55
C TYR A 734 -30.05 12.50 -8.54
N LYS A 735 -29.41 12.54 -7.37
CA LYS A 735 -29.79 13.46 -6.28
C LYS A 735 -29.46 14.91 -6.60
N TYR A 736 -28.39 15.15 -7.38
CA TYR A 736 -27.95 16.49 -7.78
C TYR A 736 -27.74 16.59 -9.29
N ASP A 737 -27.94 17.77 -9.83
CA ASP A 737 -27.66 18.05 -11.24
C ASP A 737 -26.18 18.11 -11.54
N ALA A 738 -25.39 18.71 -10.64
CA ALA A 738 -23.94 18.69 -10.75
C ALA A 738 -23.24 18.82 -9.38
N TYR A 739 -22.10 18.17 -9.28
CA TYR A 739 -21.15 18.39 -8.20
C TYR A 739 -20.10 19.43 -8.63
N LEU A 740 -19.88 20.43 -7.78
CA LEU A 740 -18.88 21.48 -7.98
C LEU A 740 -17.59 21.11 -7.23
N CYS A 741 -16.52 20.90 -7.98
CA CYS A 741 -15.19 20.66 -7.43
C CYS A 741 -14.30 21.89 -7.60
N TYR A 742 -13.86 22.47 -6.51
CA TYR A 742 -13.02 23.67 -6.47
C TYR A 742 -12.12 23.65 -5.24
N SER A 743 -11.04 24.44 -5.23
CA SER A 743 -10.20 24.60 -4.05
C SER A 743 -10.90 25.45 -2.99
N LYS A 744 -10.76 25.09 -1.71
CA LYS A 744 -11.34 25.85 -0.59
C LYS A 744 -10.99 27.34 -0.62
N ASN A 745 -9.81 27.66 -1.12
CA ASN A 745 -9.37 29.05 -1.29
C ASN A 745 -10.16 29.84 -2.35
N ASP A 746 -10.89 29.15 -3.22
CA ASP A 746 -11.69 29.76 -4.28
C ASP A 746 -13.18 29.83 -3.93
N PHE A 747 -13.59 29.36 -2.73
CA PHE A 747 -15.00 29.24 -2.33
C PHE A 747 -15.77 30.56 -2.41
N GLU A 748 -15.23 31.63 -1.88
CA GLU A 748 -15.90 32.96 -1.92
C GLU A 748 -16.18 33.40 -3.37
N TRP A 749 -15.23 33.17 -4.25
CA TRP A 749 -15.42 33.45 -5.67
C TRP A 749 -16.48 32.52 -6.29
N VAL A 750 -16.46 31.23 -6.00
CA VAL A 750 -17.42 30.24 -6.50
C VAL A 750 -18.83 30.56 -6.00
N GLN A 751 -18.96 30.95 -4.74
CA GLN A 751 -20.23 31.33 -4.14
C GLN A 751 -20.84 32.53 -4.86
N ASN A 752 -20.07 33.60 -5.08
CA ASN A 752 -20.57 34.84 -5.68
C ASN A 752 -20.78 34.73 -7.19
N SER A 753 -19.94 33.95 -7.89
CA SER A 753 -19.97 33.90 -9.36
C SER A 753 -20.87 32.80 -9.91
N LEU A 754 -20.99 31.65 -9.22
CA LEU A 754 -21.73 30.47 -9.70
C LEU A 754 -22.90 30.07 -8.80
N LEU A 755 -22.70 29.86 -7.49
CA LEU A 755 -23.73 29.27 -6.61
C LEU A 755 -24.93 30.20 -6.50
N LYS A 756 -24.72 31.49 -6.25
CA LYS A 756 -25.83 32.47 -6.16
C LYS A 756 -26.66 32.62 -7.44
N ARG A 757 -26.12 32.20 -8.59
CA ARG A 757 -26.77 32.35 -9.90
C ARG A 757 -27.29 31.06 -10.50
N LEU A 758 -26.85 29.88 -10.00
CA LEU A 758 -27.20 28.60 -10.59
C LEU A 758 -27.91 27.66 -9.60
N ASP A 759 -27.61 27.73 -8.32
CA ASP A 759 -28.16 26.78 -7.33
C ASP A 759 -29.54 27.19 -6.86
N SER A 760 -30.51 26.28 -6.99
CA SER A 760 -31.92 26.51 -6.66
C SER A 760 -32.17 26.75 -5.16
N GLN A 761 -31.24 26.40 -4.28
CA GLN A 761 -31.36 26.65 -2.84
C GLN A 761 -30.88 28.07 -2.43
N TYR A 762 -30.17 28.76 -3.29
CA TYR A 762 -29.80 30.18 -3.05
C TYR A 762 -30.87 31.16 -3.48
N PHE A 763 -31.60 30.86 -4.58
CA PHE A 763 -32.74 31.65 -5.07
C PHE A 763 -33.75 30.75 -5.77
N ASP A 764 -35.03 30.85 -5.46
CA ASP A 764 -36.14 30.07 -6.04
C ASP A 764 -36.22 30.13 -7.59
N LYS A 765 -35.61 31.15 -8.22
CA LYS A 765 -35.54 31.28 -9.68
C LYS A 765 -34.39 30.46 -10.32
N ASN A 766 -33.46 29.99 -9.55
CA ASN A 766 -32.35 29.21 -10.09
C ASN A 766 -32.78 27.77 -10.42
N ARG A 767 -32.15 27.19 -11.41
CA ARG A 767 -32.65 26.00 -12.13
C ARG A 767 -32.03 24.66 -11.67
N PHE A 768 -30.90 24.70 -10.99
CA PHE A 768 -30.12 23.49 -10.71
C PHE A 768 -29.98 23.19 -9.22
N THR A 769 -29.98 21.92 -8.88
CA THR A 769 -29.60 21.47 -7.53
C THR A 769 -28.13 21.07 -7.57
N LEU A 770 -27.26 21.95 -7.06
CA LEU A 770 -25.82 21.73 -7.07
C LEU A 770 -25.36 21.11 -5.74
N CYS A 771 -24.36 20.23 -5.82
CA CYS A 771 -23.67 19.65 -4.68
C CYS A 771 -22.31 20.32 -4.50
N PHE A 772 -21.94 20.74 -3.30
CA PHE A 772 -20.65 21.33 -3.00
C PHE A 772 -20.24 21.08 -1.54
N GLU A 773 -18.92 21.14 -1.28
CA GLU A 773 -18.31 20.66 -0.05
C GLU A 773 -18.91 21.30 1.23
N GLU A 774 -19.00 22.64 1.28
CA GLU A 774 -19.35 23.37 2.50
C GLU A 774 -20.78 23.13 2.99
N ARG A 775 -21.66 22.62 2.12
CA ARG A 775 -23.05 22.34 2.48
C ARG A 775 -23.39 20.87 2.54
N ASP A 776 -22.86 20.07 1.60
CA ASP A 776 -23.43 18.73 1.31
C ASP A 776 -22.51 17.58 1.76
N PHE A 777 -21.28 17.87 2.20
CA PHE A 777 -20.39 16.84 2.71
C PHE A 777 -20.77 16.47 4.15
N MET A 778 -20.83 15.18 4.43
CA MET A 778 -21.20 14.65 5.73
C MET A 778 -20.09 14.86 6.74
N PRO A 779 -20.32 15.59 7.85
CA PRO A 779 -19.33 15.73 8.92
C PRO A 779 -19.05 14.36 9.56
N GLY A 780 -17.76 14.02 9.69
CA GLY A 780 -17.30 12.75 10.29
C GLY A 780 -17.05 11.62 9.30
N GLU A 781 -17.46 11.76 8.06
CA GLU A 781 -17.11 10.83 6.98
C GLU A 781 -15.73 11.17 6.41
N GLU A 782 -14.98 10.16 5.95
CA GLU A 782 -13.70 10.40 5.27
C GLU A 782 -13.92 11.30 4.04
N HIS A 783 -13.08 12.32 3.90
CA HIS A 783 -13.20 13.31 2.81
C HIS A 783 -13.22 12.67 1.42
N ILE A 784 -12.48 11.58 1.23
CA ILE A 784 -12.45 10.83 -0.03
C ILE A 784 -13.79 10.14 -0.34
N ASN A 785 -14.50 9.66 0.67
CA ASN A 785 -15.81 9.04 0.50
C ASN A 785 -16.85 10.10 0.15
N ASN A 786 -16.83 11.24 0.84
CA ASN A 786 -17.68 12.38 0.51
C ASN A 786 -17.50 12.86 -0.95
N ILE A 787 -16.28 12.99 -1.42
CA ILE A 787 -15.96 13.33 -2.84
C ILE A 787 -16.53 12.27 -3.77
N ARG A 788 -16.29 10.99 -3.49
CA ARG A 788 -16.78 9.90 -4.32
C ARG A 788 -18.29 9.92 -4.39
N ASP A 789 -18.96 10.02 -3.25
CA ASP A 789 -20.42 9.99 -3.16
C ASP A 789 -21.05 11.24 -3.83
N ALA A 790 -20.43 12.40 -3.69
CA ALA A 790 -20.85 13.60 -4.40
C ALA A 790 -20.77 13.41 -5.94
N ILE A 791 -19.67 12.82 -6.44
CA ILE A 791 -19.49 12.52 -7.86
C ILE A 791 -20.52 11.50 -8.36
N TRP A 792 -20.79 10.43 -7.61
CA TRP A 792 -21.70 9.36 -8.05
C TRP A 792 -23.18 9.74 -7.93
N ASN A 793 -23.54 10.58 -6.95
CA ASN A 793 -24.91 11.06 -6.76
C ASN A 793 -25.26 12.30 -7.61
N SER A 794 -24.31 12.83 -8.37
CA SER A 794 -24.51 13.97 -9.26
C SER A 794 -24.53 13.54 -10.72
N ARG A 795 -25.38 14.15 -11.53
CA ARG A 795 -25.48 13.87 -12.97
C ARG A 795 -24.21 14.29 -13.71
N LYS A 796 -23.63 15.43 -13.36
CA LYS A 796 -22.40 15.98 -13.91
C LYS A 796 -21.41 16.31 -12.80
N THR A 797 -20.13 16.44 -13.13
CA THR A 797 -19.10 17.00 -12.26
C THR A 797 -18.48 18.20 -12.96
N ILE A 798 -18.44 19.33 -12.28
CA ILE A 798 -17.86 20.58 -12.79
C ILE A 798 -16.59 20.86 -12.00
N CYS A 799 -15.44 20.77 -12.66
CA CYS A 799 -14.15 21.11 -12.05
C CYS A 799 -13.75 22.55 -12.41
N ILE A 800 -13.60 23.40 -11.39
CA ILE A 800 -13.22 24.80 -11.51
C ILE A 800 -11.72 24.92 -11.36
N VAL A 801 -11.03 24.89 -12.50
CA VAL A 801 -9.57 24.81 -12.54
C VAL A 801 -8.95 26.20 -12.45
N THR A 802 -8.42 26.49 -11.27
CA THR A 802 -7.63 27.68 -10.94
C THR A 802 -6.18 27.29 -10.67
N ARG A 803 -5.33 28.27 -10.36
CA ARG A 803 -3.97 27.98 -9.86
C ARG A 803 -3.98 27.30 -8.50
N GLN A 804 -5.00 27.54 -7.67
CA GLN A 804 -5.16 26.91 -6.37
C GLN A 804 -5.66 25.47 -6.50
N PHE A 805 -6.60 25.22 -7.38
CA PHE A 805 -7.08 23.89 -7.74
C PHE A 805 -5.93 22.93 -8.08
N LEU A 806 -4.95 23.38 -8.87
CA LEU A 806 -3.79 22.57 -9.26
C LEU A 806 -2.80 22.30 -8.10
N LYS A 807 -2.89 23.05 -7.00
CA LYS A 807 -2.09 22.82 -5.79
C LYS A 807 -2.80 21.96 -4.76
N ASP A 808 -4.10 21.82 -4.87
CA ASP A 808 -4.95 21.11 -3.94
C ASP A 808 -5.03 19.62 -4.34
N GLY A 809 -4.48 18.75 -3.49
CA GLY A 809 -4.45 17.32 -3.74
C GLY A 809 -5.85 16.70 -3.85
N TRP A 810 -6.82 17.20 -3.05
CA TRP A 810 -8.19 16.71 -3.08
C TRP A 810 -8.93 17.09 -4.38
N CYS A 811 -8.69 18.28 -4.90
CA CYS A 811 -9.24 18.69 -6.19
C CYS A 811 -8.69 17.86 -7.34
N VAL A 812 -7.40 17.53 -7.32
CA VAL A 812 -6.77 16.66 -8.33
C VAL A 812 -7.34 15.24 -8.23
N GLU A 813 -7.56 14.74 -7.02
CA GLU A 813 -8.14 13.42 -6.81
C GLU A 813 -9.62 13.36 -7.20
N ALA A 814 -10.41 14.38 -6.89
CA ALA A 814 -11.79 14.53 -7.36
C ALA A 814 -11.88 14.52 -8.91
N PHE A 815 -10.93 15.19 -9.58
CA PHE A 815 -10.81 15.11 -11.03
C PHE A 815 -10.52 13.69 -11.52
N ASN A 816 -9.61 12.97 -10.86
CA ASN A 816 -9.28 11.58 -11.21
C ASN A 816 -10.51 10.66 -11.06
N PHE A 817 -11.29 10.80 -10.00
CA PHE A 817 -12.53 10.06 -9.81
C PHE A 817 -13.59 10.41 -10.88
N ALA A 818 -13.77 11.69 -11.19
CA ALA A 818 -14.70 12.12 -12.22
C ALA A 818 -14.27 11.62 -13.62
N GLN A 819 -12.97 11.60 -13.89
CA GLN A 819 -12.40 11.02 -15.11
C GLN A 819 -12.57 9.49 -15.15
N SER A 820 -12.40 8.81 -14.04
CA SER A 820 -12.65 7.37 -13.94
C SER A 820 -14.12 7.05 -14.23
N ARG A 821 -15.05 7.83 -13.66
CA ARG A 821 -16.49 7.71 -13.95
C ARG A 821 -16.81 7.97 -15.43
N TYR A 822 -16.15 8.95 -16.06
CA TYR A 822 -16.29 9.21 -17.51
C TYR A 822 -15.92 7.97 -18.34
N PHE A 823 -14.86 7.24 -17.96
CA PHE A 823 -14.45 6.03 -18.65
C PHE A 823 -15.33 4.81 -18.36
N SER A 824 -15.90 4.71 -17.14
CA SER A 824 -16.80 3.60 -16.77
C SER A 824 -18.17 3.73 -17.40
N ASP A 825 -18.75 4.92 -17.39
CA ASP A 825 -20.14 5.14 -17.81
C ASP A 825 -20.24 5.45 -19.31
N LEU A 826 -19.13 5.75 -19.99
CA LEU A 826 -19.07 6.21 -21.41
C LEU A 826 -20.02 7.39 -21.67
N LYS A 827 -20.33 8.16 -20.67
CA LYS A 827 -21.18 9.35 -20.72
C LYS A 827 -20.34 10.61 -20.49
N ASP A 828 -20.73 11.70 -21.09
CA ASP A 828 -20.07 13.02 -20.92
C ASP A 828 -20.46 13.62 -19.55
N VAL A 829 -19.82 13.14 -18.49
CA VAL A 829 -20.14 13.50 -17.09
C VAL A 829 -19.23 14.59 -16.51
N LEU A 830 -18.15 14.97 -17.19
CA LEU A 830 -17.15 15.89 -16.68
C LEU A 830 -17.11 17.20 -17.48
N ILE A 831 -17.32 18.31 -16.80
CA ILE A 831 -17.22 19.67 -17.35
C ILE A 831 -16.04 20.39 -16.69
N MET A 832 -15.12 20.94 -17.48
CA MET A 832 -13.99 21.71 -17.00
C MET A 832 -14.21 23.20 -17.22
N VAL A 833 -14.11 23.98 -16.16
CA VAL A 833 -14.16 25.46 -16.21
C VAL A 833 -12.80 25.99 -15.81
N VAL A 834 -12.10 26.66 -16.72
CA VAL A 834 -10.80 27.28 -16.47
C VAL A 834 -10.96 28.73 -16.11
N VAL A 835 -10.44 29.14 -14.95
CA VAL A 835 -10.52 30.53 -14.46
C VAL A 835 -9.11 31.12 -14.41
N GLY A 836 -8.94 32.22 -15.15
CA GLY A 836 -7.67 32.92 -15.30
C GLY A 836 -6.67 32.26 -16.24
N SER A 837 -5.43 32.73 -16.24
CA SER A 837 -4.37 32.19 -17.09
C SER A 837 -3.58 31.07 -16.36
N LEU A 838 -3.55 29.89 -16.91
CA LEU A 838 -2.73 28.78 -16.44
C LEU A 838 -1.46 28.63 -17.29
N SER A 839 -0.29 28.68 -16.67
CA SER A 839 0.96 28.51 -17.40
C SER A 839 1.19 27.04 -17.77
N GLN A 840 1.87 26.79 -18.89
CA GLN A 840 2.23 25.41 -19.30
C GLN A 840 3.02 24.68 -18.21
N TYR A 841 3.89 25.39 -17.48
CA TYR A 841 4.68 24.83 -16.39
C TYR A 841 3.81 24.29 -15.25
N GLN A 842 2.71 24.98 -14.90
CA GLN A 842 1.78 24.52 -13.87
C GLN A 842 1.05 23.24 -14.29
N LEU A 843 0.70 23.13 -15.56
CA LEU A 843 0.02 21.96 -16.13
C LEU A 843 0.97 20.77 -16.37
N MET A 844 2.28 21.00 -16.42
CA MET A 844 3.27 19.91 -16.60
C MET A 844 3.25 18.90 -15.45
N LYS A 845 2.98 19.36 -14.23
CA LYS A 845 2.89 18.51 -13.03
C LYS A 845 1.63 17.64 -13.00
N HIS A 846 0.57 18.02 -13.74
CA HIS A 846 -0.75 17.36 -13.70
C HIS A 846 -1.11 16.83 -15.10
N LYS A 847 -0.38 15.78 -15.52
CA LYS A 847 -0.51 15.19 -16.86
C LYS A 847 -1.95 14.81 -17.26
N PRO A 848 -2.79 14.17 -16.39
CA PRO A 848 -4.18 13.85 -16.75
C PRO A 848 -5.01 15.10 -17.07
N ILE A 849 -4.94 16.15 -16.24
CA ILE A 849 -5.66 17.40 -16.44
C ILE A 849 -5.19 18.08 -17.72
N ARG A 850 -3.88 18.12 -17.96
CA ARG A 850 -3.30 18.70 -19.19
C ARG A 850 -3.80 17.98 -20.44
N ILE A 851 -3.81 16.66 -20.45
CA ILE A 851 -4.28 15.86 -21.59
C ILE A 851 -5.77 16.09 -21.81
N TYR A 852 -6.56 16.18 -20.74
CA TYR A 852 -7.99 16.45 -20.86
C TYR A 852 -8.24 17.82 -21.47
N LEU A 853 -7.56 18.86 -21.01
CA LEU A 853 -7.67 20.24 -21.55
C LEU A 853 -7.20 20.36 -23.02
N GLN A 854 -6.30 19.46 -23.47
CA GLN A 854 -5.85 19.43 -24.88
C GLN A 854 -6.78 18.66 -25.81
N ARG A 855 -7.55 17.70 -25.31
CA ARG A 855 -8.38 16.78 -26.10
C ARG A 855 -9.87 17.04 -26.04
N SER A 856 -10.35 17.68 -25.00
CA SER A 856 -11.75 17.91 -24.72
C SER A 856 -12.09 19.39 -24.75
N GLN A 857 -13.34 19.73 -25.09
CA GLN A 857 -13.84 21.09 -24.99
C GLN A 857 -13.96 21.47 -23.51
N TYR A 858 -13.35 22.55 -23.12
CA TYR A 858 -13.49 23.15 -21.79
C TYR A 858 -14.06 24.53 -21.88
N LEU A 859 -14.68 25.02 -20.82
CA LEU A 859 -15.21 26.36 -20.71
C LEU A 859 -14.16 27.27 -20.05
N ARG A 860 -13.93 28.45 -20.65
CA ARG A 860 -13.05 29.43 -20.04
C ARG A 860 -13.91 30.53 -19.42
N TRP A 861 -13.65 30.86 -18.15
CA TRP A 861 -14.33 31.96 -17.50
C TRP A 861 -13.99 33.30 -18.19
N PRO A 862 -14.99 34.09 -18.59
CA PRO A 862 -14.75 35.35 -19.31
C PRO A 862 -14.08 36.38 -18.41
N GLU A 863 -13.23 37.21 -19.00
CA GLU A 863 -12.60 38.34 -18.34
C GLU A 863 -13.49 39.58 -18.37
N ASP A 864 -14.39 39.69 -19.35
CA ASP A 864 -15.35 40.78 -19.47
C ASP A 864 -16.67 40.44 -18.75
N TYR A 865 -17.20 41.43 -18.00
CA TYR A 865 -18.43 41.29 -17.23
C TYR A 865 -19.66 41.04 -18.12
N GLN A 866 -19.68 41.60 -19.34
CA GLN A 866 -20.78 41.46 -20.30
C GLN A 866 -20.97 40.01 -20.80
N ASP A 867 -19.90 39.22 -20.84
CA ASP A 867 -19.91 37.84 -21.34
C ASP A 867 -20.31 36.81 -20.28
N ILE A 868 -20.43 37.24 -19.01
CA ILE A 868 -20.74 36.29 -17.89
C ILE A 868 -22.12 35.65 -18.07
N GLU A 869 -23.13 36.39 -18.52
CA GLU A 869 -24.46 35.82 -18.75
C GLU A 869 -24.46 34.77 -19.88
N TRP A 870 -23.77 35.06 -20.94
CA TRP A 870 -23.60 34.13 -22.04
C TRP A 870 -22.85 32.87 -21.56
N PHE A 871 -21.80 33.03 -20.76
CA PHE A 871 -21.05 31.93 -20.16
C PHE A 871 -21.95 31.07 -19.28
N LEU A 872 -22.75 31.65 -18.38
CA LEU A 872 -23.66 30.93 -17.48
C LEU A 872 -24.75 30.18 -18.26
N ASN A 873 -25.24 30.76 -19.35
CA ASN A 873 -26.20 30.09 -20.23
C ASN A 873 -25.53 28.87 -20.93
N ASN A 874 -24.30 29.02 -21.39
CA ASN A 874 -23.56 27.92 -22.00
C ASN A 874 -23.24 26.80 -20.97
N LEU A 875 -22.82 27.17 -19.76
CA LEU A 875 -22.61 26.22 -18.67
C LEU A 875 -23.91 25.47 -18.32
N SER A 876 -25.02 26.20 -18.22
CA SER A 876 -26.36 25.64 -18.00
C SER A 876 -26.76 24.65 -19.10
N TYR A 877 -26.47 24.96 -20.34
CA TYR A 877 -26.68 24.08 -21.48
C TYR A 877 -25.84 22.82 -21.36
N GLN A 878 -24.56 22.93 -20.99
CA GLN A 878 -23.66 21.76 -20.80
C GLN A 878 -24.10 20.86 -19.63
N ILE A 879 -24.65 21.43 -18.56
CA ILE A 879 -25.23 20.68 -17.46
C ILE A 879 -26.45 19.86 -17.95
N LEU A 880 -27.31 20.43 -18.79
CA LEU A 880 -28.52 19.79 -19.29
C LEU A 880 -28.28 18.79 -20.43
N LYS A 881 -27.17 18.89 -21.14
CA LYS A 881 -26.88 18.12 -22.35
C LYS A 881 -26.65 16.62 -22.05
N GLU A 882 -27.49 15.75 -22.60
CA GLU A 882 -27.26 14.32 -22.67
C GLU A 882 -26.65 13.96 -24.03
N LYS A 883 -25.35 13.60 -24.05
CA LYS A 883 -24.72 12.96 -25.21
C LYS A 883 -24.69 11.46 -24.99
N LYS A 884 -25.56 10.72 -25.70
CA LYS A 884 -25.32 9.29 -25.96
C LYS A 884 -24.16 9.20 -26.93
N VAL A 885 -23.07 8.53 -26.57
CA VAL A 885 -22.02 8.15 -27.51
C VAL A 885 -22.59 7.05 -28.42
N GLN A 886 -23.01 7.41 -29.62
CA GLN A 886 -23.34 6.41 -30.65
C GLN A 886 -22.03 5.70 -31.05
N ARG A 887 -22.02 4.37 -30.94
CA ARG A 887 -21.06 3.53 -31.68
C ARG A 887 -21.34 3.71 -33.16
N ASN A 888 -20.46 4.41 -33.88
CA ASN A 888 -20.40 4.32 -35.32
C ASN A 888 -19.67 3.03 -35.70
N VAL A 889 -20.47 2.06 -36.19
CA VAL A 889 -20.04 1.09 -37.18
C VAL A 889 -20.54 1.65 -38.50
N ASP A 890 -19.61 1.69 -39.47
CA ASP A 890 -19.73 1.99 -40.89
C ASP A 890 -19.65 3.45 -41.39
N GLY A 891 -18.54 3.67 -42.09
CA GLY A 891 -18.41 4.11 -43.48
C GLY A 891 -18.74 5.56 -43.80
N ILE A 892 -17.68 6.34 -44.01
CA ILE A 892 -17.52 7.33 -45.12
C ILE A 892 -18.63 8.41 -45.25
N GLU A 893 -18.32 9.62 -44.93
CA GLU A 893 -18.13 10.75 -45.84
C GLU A 893 -17.87 12.07 -45.10
N LEU A 894 -16.90 12.78 -45.66
CA LEU A 894 -16.55 14.17 -45.30
C LEU A 894 -17.74 15.11 -45.58
N GLN A 895 -17.98 16.04 -44.73
CA GLN A 895 -18.21 17.42 -45.16
C GLN A 895 -17.82 18.44 -44.06
N THR A 896 -16.87 19.24 -44.45
CA THR A 896 -16.43 20.51 -43.92
C THR A 896 -17.56 21.55 -43.84
N VAL A 897 -17.63 22.27 -42.72
CA VAL A 897 -18.02 23.71 -42.69
C VAL A 897 -17.33 24.32 -41.47
N ALA A 898 -16.30 25.03 -41.69
CA ALA A 898 -16.06 26.47 -41.76
C ALA A 898 -15.91 27.15 -40.42
N THR A 899 -14.69 27.48 -40.16
CA THR A 899 -14.13 28.70 -39.56
C THR A 899 -15.11 29.88 -39.38
N LEU A 900 -15.08 30.42 -38.16
CA LEU A 900 -15.11 31.89 -38.00
C LEU A 900 -14.26 32.28 -36.80
N SER A 901 -13.27 33.05 -37.12
CA SER A 901 -12.33 33.78 -36.32
C SER A 901 -13.01 34.89 -35.51
N HIS A 902 -12.67 35.06 -34.28
CA HIS A 902 -11.98 36.28 -33.76
C HIS A 902 -11.48 36.01 -32.34
#